data_e437edca1adea02e13b11e63de2d3392
#
_entry.id   e437edca1adea02e13b11e63de2d3392
#
_cell.length_a   1.000
_cell.length_b   1.000
_cell.length_c   1.000
_cell.angle_alpha   90.00
_cell.angle_beta   90.00
_cell.angle_gamma   90.00
#
_symmetry.space_group_name_H-M   'P 1'
#
loop_
_entity.id
_entity.type
_entity.pdbx_description
1 polymer ?
#
loop_
_entity_poly.entity_id
_entity_poly.type
_entity_poly.pdbx_seq_one_letter_code
_entity_poly.pdbx_strand_id
1 'polypeptide(L)'
;MNARLLYVRKYPWIILLLLVAMVLSGTAYAQQRTVKGTVTAGDEPMPGVNVLLKGTSIGAVTDIDGNYSINIPEEGGTLVFSMIGFQSIEEEIGNRSEISPVLNEDIAGLEEVVVVGYGTQVKRNITGSIASADLSRSSDDINVTEAMVGVPGVQFNETGRPGQVGNLLIRGQNSLSGSNSPLIVLDGIIFSGNLNDISPRDIKSMEVLKDASSTAIYGSRAANGVILITSKGGTTETPSISVNTYTGISDWASELKLLSPERYVQRRLDWRAQSGLDADPDLIGNYLSTTEAENLQNGNSINPWDEIAQQGRSSSVDLNISGRTKATNYFLSASLSDDKGLVYDDNQKRSTFRANITSTIKPWLQIGTNTMFSHRDLSGISASVRDAYRTSPLGTMYYEDGSPTQFPVPDEQAAGNPMRTSLISDNEEIRENLFSNFFATVDAPFLEGLSYRVNFSPSFQWNHAYNFVHQDKNVSFNNTSASKLNERQYNWVLENILTYTKRLGENHNFDVTLLLGRNHVEAESTTATGEQFNVDVLGFNNLGLGEIQRTNSAAYSVDMVSYMARVNYQFKNRYMLTLTARKDGSSVFSVNNKYATFPSGSLAWIVTDEEFMRNLAFLDMLKLRVSYGAVGNQAIEPYQSLTLSSTQRYVFGDGGPSSLGVVTATLGNDDLTWETTKTANFAVDFEFFQRRIAGTIEYYNSNTENLLVRRNIPVMNGYTSILTNVGEVNNRGLELSLTTDNIRKEQFQWTTDFTFSHNKNEIVHLFKTDLNGDGQEDDNIANSWFIGKPINSYYDYEFDGIYQEGDEDIPAGSQPGFVRVKDLNGDGVINPDDRTVVGSGNIPKYQFGLRNNLRYQNFSLSIFINAMQGWIAPFNLINPLVPGRSLNQLDAGWWTSENQSNNRPSLVYSNPLQTNWYMSRDFIRLRDVTFSYDFDQQLLDKLKLNGLKLYVTGKNLGTITDWLGTDPENGGSYTSEQGSDNLYPIPKTFLVGLNVSF
;
A
#
# COMPACT_ATOMS: atom_id res chain seq x y z
N MET A 1 24.72 -28.20 28.19
CA MET A 1 24.52 -29.68 28.36
C MET A 1 24.12 -30.23 27.00
N ASN A 2 25.00 -31.07 26.54
CA ASN A 2 25.11 -31.64 25.20
C ASN A 2 23.91 -32.39 24.63
N ALA A 3 23.88 -32.31 23.28
CA ALA A 3 23.61 -33.42 22.35
C ALA A 3 22.17 -33.50 21.80
N ARG A 4 22.07 -33.37 20.53
CA ARG A 4 22.03 -34.26 19.38
C ARG A 4 21.16 -33.66 18.27
N LEU A 5 21.79 -33.03 17.35
CA LEU A 5 21.26 -32.83 16.00
C LEU A 5 22.35 -33.33 15.03
N LEU A 6 22.37 -34.62 14.80
CA LEU A 6 23.11 -35.27 13.74
C LEU A 6 22.49 -36.64 13.54
N TYR A 7 21.51 -36.75 12.61
CA TYR A 7 21.21 -38.01 11.90
C TYR A 7 20.14 -37.79 10.82
N VAL A 8 20.51 -37.12 9.74
CA VAL A 8 19.88 -37.34 8.43
C VAL A 8 20.94 -37.11 7.34
N ARG A 9 21.90 -37.97 7.30
CA ARG A 9 22.85 -38.01 6.17
C ARG A 9 23.30 -39.42 5.87
N LYS A 10 22.35 -40.34 5.61
CA LYS A 10 22.59 -41.63 4.97
C LYS A 10 21.24 -42.15 4.50
N TYR A 11 20.97 -42.10 3.24
CA TYR A 11 20.11 -42.93 2.38
C TYR A 11 19.34 -42.09 1.36
N PRO A 12 20.04 -41.48 0.39
CA PRO A 12 19.35 -40.84 -0.74
C PRO A 12 18.73 -41.83 -1.74
N TRP A 13 18.99 -43.12 -1.60
CA TRP A 13 18.52 -44.15 -2.52
C TRP A 13 17.10 -44.67 -2.28
N ILE A 14 16.52 -44.44 -1.10
CA ILE A 14 15.16 -44.90 -0.76
C ILE A 14 14.11 -44.01 -1.41
N ILE A 15 14.40 -42.74 -1.63
CA ILE A 15 13.49 -41.82 -2.32
C ILE A 15 13.46 -42.10 -3.82
N LEU A 16 14.55 -42.55 -4.39
CA LEU A 16 14.63 -42.91 -5.81
C LEU A 16 13.88 -44.23 -6.11
N LEU A 17 13.87 -45.18 -5.20
CA LEU A 17 13.17 -46.48 -5.34
C LEU A 17 11.64 -46.33 -5.20
N LEU A 18 11.15 -45.38 -4.42
CA LEU A 18 9.71 -45.08 -4.33
C LEU A 18 9.18 -44.36 -5.57
N LEU A 19 9.99 -43.58 -6.27
CA LEU A 19 9.63 -42.95 -7.54
C LEU A 19 9.62 -43.91 -8.73
N VAL A 20 10.40 -44.97 -8.72
CA VAL A 20 10.42 -45.98 -9.79
C VAL A 20 9.28 -46.99 -9.65
N ALA A 21 8.79 -47.23 -8.45
CA ALA A 21 7.67 -48.18 -8.23
C ALA A 21 6.29 -47.62 -8.66
N MET A 22 6.18 -46.27 -8.89
CA MET A 22 4.93 -45.64 -9.32
C MET A 22 4.72 -45.63 -10.85
N VAL A 23 5.69 -46.10 -11.64
CA VAL A 23 5.65 -46.05 -13.12
C VAL A 23 5.23 -47.38 -13.75
N LEU A 24 4.97 -48.42 -12.99
CA LEU A 24 4.66 -49.77 -13.53
C LEU A 24 3.24 -50.25 -13.14
N SER A 25 2.20 -49.44 -13.40
CA SER A 25 0.82 -49.91 -13.35
C SER A 25 0.28 -50.01 -14.79
N GLY A 26 0.11 -51.24 -15.23
CA GLY A 26 -0.30 -51.55 -16.59
C GLY A 26 -1.71 -51.06 -16.94
N THR A 27 -1.86 -50.59 -18.16
CA THR A 27 -3.10 -50.15 -18.77
C THR A 27 -3.95 -51.34 -19.25
N ALA A 28 -5.16 -51.48 -18.73
CA ALA A 28 -6.19 -52.34 -19.29
C ALA A 28 -6.88 -51.58 -20.45
N TYR A 29 -6.88 -52.12 -21.64
CA TYR A 29 -7.59 -51.59 -22.79
C TYR A 29 -9.11 -51.93 -22.66
N ALA A 30 -9.94 -50.92 -22.44
CA ALA A 30 -11.40 -51.04 -22.61
C ALA A 30 -11.74 -50.83 -24.10
N GLN A 31 -12.71 -51.58 -24.62
CA GLN A 31 -13.25 -51.34 -25.98
C GLN A 31 -13.85 -49.92 -26.01
N GLN A 32 -13.50 -49.16 -27.03
CA GLN A 32 -13.93 -47.78 -27.23
C GLN A 32 -14.74 -47.64 -28.50
N ARG A 33 -15.79 -46.85 -28.49
CA ARG A 33 -16.52 -46.38 -29.69
C ARG A 33 -16.32 -44.89 -29.90
N THR A 34 -16.32 -44.43 -31.12
CA THR A 34 -16.15 -43.02 -31.48
C THR A 34 -17.52 -42.38 -31.69
N VAL A 35 -17.72 -41.23 -31.06
CA VAL A 35 -18.84 -40.31 -31.30
C VAL A 35 -18.32 -39.06 -31.99
N LYS A 36 -19.00 -38.59 -33.02
CA LYS A 36 -18.66 -37.42 -33.83
C LYS A 36 -19.82 -36.47 -33.91
N GLY A 37 -19.57 -35.23 -34.35
CA GLY A 37 -20.61 -34.23 -34.60
C GLY A 37 -20.04 -32.86 -34.86
N THR A 38 -20.93 -31.92 -35.21
CA THR A 38 -20.59 -30.52 -35.42
C THR A 38 -21.34 -29.68 -34.41
N VAL A 39 -20.65 -28.83 -33.69
CA VAL A 39 -21.26 -27.87 -32.74
C VAL A 39 -21.44 -26.54 -33.44
N THR A 40 -22.66 -25.98 -33.39
CA THR A 40 -22.96 -24.68 -34.00
C THR A 40 -23.56 -23.70 -32.99
N ALA A 41 -23.54 -22.41 -33.29
CA ALA A 41 -24.35 -21.38 -32.64
C ALA A 41 -25.22 -20.73 -33.71
N GLY A 42 -26.53 -20.99 -33.65
CA GLY A 42 -27.39 -20.73 -34.79
C GLY A 42 -26.93 -21.54 -36.02
N ASP A 43 -26.61 -20.85 -37.14
CA ASP A 43 -26.12 -21.48 -38.36
C ASP A 43 -24.58 -21.45 -38.52
N GLU A 44 -23.84 -20.87 -37.55
CA GLU A 44 -22.37 -20.76 -37.62
C GLU A 44 -21.66 -21.89 -36.85
N PRO A 45 -20.63 -22.54 -37.45
CA PRO A 45 -19.84 -23.57 -36.77
C PRO A 45 -19.01 -22.96 -35.64
N MET A 46 -18.91 -23.70 -34.53
CA MET A 46 -18.26 -23.21 -33.30
C MET A 46 -16.93 -23.90 -33.05
N PRO A 47 -15.78 -23.27 -33.38
CA PRO A 47 -14.46 -23.76 -33.02
C PRO A 47 -14.16 -23.59 -31.53
N GLY A 48 -13.37 -24.50 -30.95
CA GLY A 48 -12.88 -24.37 -29.57
C GLY A 48 -13.88 -24.76 -28.47
N VAL A 49 -15.01 -25.40 -28.81
CA VAL A 49 -15.96 -25.94 -27.83
C VAL A 49 -15.38 -27.17 -27.16
N ASN A 50 -15.35 -27.17 -25.82
CA ASN A 50 -14.96 -28.35 -25.03
C ASN A 50 -16.12 -29.36 -25.03
N VAL A 51 -15.84 -30.58 -25.48
CA VAL A 51 -16.75 -31.74 -25.47
C VAL A 51 -16.22 -32.75 -24.46
N LEU A 52 -16.90 -32.93 -23.32
CA LEU A 52 -16.44 -33.77 -22.23
C LEU A 52 -17.47 -34.90 -21.94
N LEU A 53 -16.99 -36.11 -21.73
CA LEU A 53 -17.84 -37.16 -21.18
C LEU A 53 -18.05 -36.96 -19.69
N LYS A 54 -19.29 -36.68 -19.26
CA LYS A 54 -19.65 -36.32 -17.90
C LYS A 54 -19.12 -37.32 -16.89
N GLY A 55 -18.40 -36.78 -15.84
CA GLY A 55 -17.82 -37.61 -14.78
C GLY A 55 -16.49 -38.30 -15.15
N THR A 56 -15.90 -38.02 -16.31
CA THR A 56 -14.61 -38.56 -16.73
C THR A 56 -13.66 -37.46 -17.20
N SER A 57 -12.39 -37.80 -17.46
CA SER A 57 -11.42 -36.94 -18.14
C SER A 57 -11.37 -37.15 -19.67
N ILE A 58 -12.32 -37.86 -20.27
CA ILE A 58 -12.36 -38.09 -21.69
C ILE A 58 -13.02 -36.91 -22.37
N GLY A 59 -12.27 -36.16 -23.18
CA GLY A 59 -12.74 -34.98 -23.87
C GLY A 59 -12.13 -34.79 -25.24
N ALA A 60 -12.75 -33.89 -26.01
CA ALA A 60 -12.27 -33.41 -27.31
C ALA A 60 -12.61 -31.92 -27.42
N VAL A 61 -11.95 -31.20 -28.33
CA VAL A 61 -12.23 -29.81 -28.64
C VAL A 61 -12.64 -29.74 -30.11
N THR A 62 -13.61 -28.87 -30.42
CA THR A 62 -14.06 -28.71 -31.83
C THR A 62 -12.99 -28.00 -32.66
N ASP A 63 -12.84 -28.44 -33.93
CA ASP A 63 -11.95 -27.84 -34.92
C ASP A 63 -12.51 -26.51 -35.48
N ILE A 64 -11.83 -25.94 -36.48
CA ILE A 64 -12.19 -24.65 -37.09
C ILE A 64 -13.57 -24.69 -37.80
N ASP A 65 -14.03 -25.86 -38.20
CA ASP A 65 -15.34 -26.10 -38.81
C ASP A 65 -16.39 -26.58 -37.79
N GLY A 66 -16.09 -26.45 -36.47
CA GLY A 66 -16.95 -26.85 -35.37
C GLY A 66 -17.08 -28.37 -35.18
N ASN A 67 -16.30 -29.22 -35.89
CA ASN A 67 -16.38 -30.66 -35.81
C ASN A 67 -15.57 -31.20 -34.62
N TYR A 68 -16.10 -32.23 -33.96
CA TYR A 68 -15.38 -32.98 -32.94
C TYR A 68 -15.44 -34.48 -33.14
N SER A 69 -14.50 -35.19 -32.59
CA SER A 69 -14.47 -36.64 -32.52
C SER A 69 -13.94 -37.09 -31.18
N ILE A 70 -14.75 -37.83 -30.41
CA ILE A 70 -14.42 -38.26 -29.05
C ILE A 70 -14.55 -39.77 -28.93
N ASN A 71 -13.56 -40.44 -28.38
CA ASN A 71 -13.58 -41.87 -28.10
C ASN A 71 -14.10 -42.11 -26.67
N ILE A 72 -15.17 -42.88 -26.56
CA ILE A 72 -15.88 -43.12 -25.31
C ILE A 72 -15.95 -44.62 -25.00
N PRO A 73 -16.11 -45.04 -23.71
CA PRO A 73 -16.39 -46.42 -23.38
C PRO A 73 -17.71 -46.91 -24.03
N GLU A 74 -17.84 -48.21 -24.29
CA GLU A 74 -19.03 -48.82 -24.91
C GLU A 74 -20.30 -48.62 -24.11
N GLU A 75 -20.19 -48.41 -22.80
CA GLU A 75 -21.30 -48.19 -21.87
C GLU A 75 -22.06 -46.88 -22.13
N GLY A 76 -21.48 -45.99 -22.95
CA GLY A 76 -22.09 -44.68 -23.28
C GLY A 76 -21.89 -43.64 -22.15
N GLY A 77 -22.87 -42.75 -22.01
CA GLY A 77 -22.84 -41.67 -21.05
C GLY A 77 -23.48 -40.38 -21.56
N THR A 78 -23.20 -39.27 -20.93
CA THR A 78 -23.69 -37.95 -21.35
C THR A 78 -22.49 -37.08 -21.78
N LEU A 79 -22.53 -36.47 -22.97
CA LEU A 79 -21.59 -35.46 -23.39
C LEU A 79 -21.99 -34.09 -22.86
N VAL A 80 -21.05 -33.36 -22.33
CA VAL A 80 -21.19 -31.97 -21.93
C VAL A 80 -20.43 -31.10 -22.92
N PHE A 81 -21.14 -30.23 -23.61
CA PHE A 81 -20.60 -29.24 -24.53
C PHE A 81 -20.52 -27.90 -23.80
N SER A 82 -19.33 -27.34 -23.68
CA SER A 82 -19.12 -26.07 -22.96
C SER A 82 -18.14 -25.18 -23.70
N MET A 83 -18.46 -23.90 -23.76
CA MET A 83 -17.62 -22.83 -24.26
C MET A 83 -17.89 -21.55 -23.50
N ILE A 84 -16.85 -20.74 -23.30
CA ILE A 84 -16.97 -19.44 -22.63
C ILE A 84 -17.91 -18.53 -23.44
N GLY A 85 -18.96 -18.02 -22.80
CA GLY A 85 -19.98 -17.19 -23.45
C GLY A 85 -21.19 -17.95 -24.00
N PHE A 86 -21.28 -19.28 -23.80
CA PHE A 86 -22.38 -20.11 -24.22
C PHE A 86 -22.93 -21.00 -23.11
N GLN A 87 -24.23 -21.27 -23.13
CA GLN A 87 -24.84 -22.20 -22.19
C GLN A 87 -24.33 -23.61 -22.42
N SER A 88 -23.88 -24.27 -21.37
CA SER A 88 -23.45 -25.65 -21.44
C SER A 88 -24.65 -26.57 -21.73
N ILE A 89 -24.52 -27.42 -22.73
CA ILE A 89 -25.54 -28.40 -23.13
C ILE A 89 -25.09 -29.80 -22.75
N GLU A 90 -25.98 -30.57 -22.15
CA GLU A 90 -25.78 -31.98 -21.84
C GLU A 90 -26.60 -32.84 -22.80
N GLU A 91 -25.93 -33.74 -23.55
CA GLU A 91 -26.54 -34.66 -24.48
C GLU A 91 -26.26 -36.12 -24.09
N GLU A 92 -27.32 -36.89 -23.86
CA GLU A 92 -27.18 -38.31 -23.56
C GLU A 92 -26.79 -39.07 -24.83
N ILE A 93 -25.72 -39.83 -24.82
CA ILE A 93 -25.16 -40.46 -26.01
C ILE A 93 -26.08 -41.61 -26.47
N GLY A 94 -26.56 -42.45 -25.57
CA GLY A 94 -27.34 -43.66 -25.90
C GLY A 94 -26.62 -44.49 -26.97
N ASN A 95 -27.33 -44.83 -28.03
CA ASN A 95 -26.81 -45.56 -29.20
C ASN A 95 -26.34 -44.66 -30.35
N ARG A 96 -26.35 -43.33 -30.18
CA ARG A 96 -25.97 -42.36 -31.19
C ARG A 96 -24.47 -42.38 -31.46
N SER A 97 -24.05 -42.37 -32.73
CA SER A 97 -22.68 -42.18 -33.16
C SER A 97 -22.39 -40.76 -33.64
N GLU A 98 -23.45 -39.95 -33.79
CA GLU A 98 -23.38 -38.55 -34.20
C GLU A 98 -24.28 -37.69 -33.31
N ILE A 99 -23.72 -36.60 -32.78
CA ILE A 99 -24.43 -35.65 -31.91
C ILE A 99 -23.94 -34.26 -32.29
N SER A 100 -24.85 -33.41 -32.78
CA SER A 100 -24.55 -32.05 -33.27
C SER A 100 -25.42 -31.05 -32.53
N PRO A 101 -25.02 -30.57 -31.35
CA PRO A 101 -25.79 -29.61 -30.57
C PRO A 101 -25.62 -28.18 -31.10
N VAL A 102 -26.65 -27.38 -30.87
CA VAL A 102 -26.62 -25.93 -31.10
C VAL A 102 -26.44 -25.23 -29.77
N LEU A 103 -25.33 -24.56 -29.55
CA LEU A 103 -25.08 -23.77 -28.36
C LEU A 103 -25.85 -22.44 -28.46
N ASN A 104 -26.52 -22.08 -27.38
CA ASN A 104 -27.14 -20.78 -27.24
C ASN A 104 -26.16 -19.87 -26.51
N GLU A 105 -26.04 -18.62 -26.95
CA GLU A 105 -25.24 -17.64 -26.20
C GLU A 105 -25.74 -17.53 -24.76
N ASP A 106 -24.84 -17.61 -23.85
CA ASP A 106 -25.12 -17.34 -22.44
C ASP A 106 -25.07 -15.82 -22.20
N ILE A 107 -26.23 -15.17 -22.43
CA ILE A 107 -26.44 -13.75 -22.19
C ILE A 107 -26.37 -13.44 -20.66
N ALA A 108 -26.51 -14.45 -19.80
CA ALA A 108 -26.20 -14.38 -18.38
C ALA A 108 -24.68 -14.58 -18.21
N GLY A 109 -23.91 -13.54 -18.47
CA GLY A 109 -22.43 -13.57 -18.44
C GLY A 109 -21.88 -14.31 -17.23
N LEU A 110 -20.69 -14.87 -17.36
CA LEU A 110 -19.89 -15.45 -16.28
C LEU A 110 -20.14 -14.68 -14.99
N GLU A 111 -20.81 -15.29 -14.03
CA GLU A 111 -21.09 -14.66 -12.73
C GLU A 111 -19.74 -14.42 -12.04
N GLU A 112 -19.27 -13.17 -12.07
CA GLU A 112 -18.04 -12.77 -11.40
C GLU A 112 -18.13 -13.11 -9.92
N VAL A 113 -17.26 -13.99 -9.46
CA VAL A 113 -17.22 -14.45 -8.06
C VAL A 113 -16.17 -13.63 -7.34
N VAL A 114 -16.58 -12.97 -6.26
CA VAL A 114 -15.74 -12.13 -5.42
C VAL A 114 -15.53 -12.78 -4.06
N VAL A 115 -14.33 -12.67 -3.51
CA VAL A 115 -14.04 -13.14 -2.15
C VAL A 115 -14.65 -12.16 -1.14
N VAL A 116 -15.47 -12.69 -0.22
CA VAL A 116 -16.17 -11.89 0.81
C VAL A 116 -15.88 -12.46 2.19
N GLY A 117 -14.75 -12.15 2.75
CA GLY A 117 -14.34 -12.67 4.05
C GLY A 117 -14.17 -14.19 4.05
N TYR A 118 -14.96 -14.89 4.86
CA TYR A 118 -14.90 -16.36 4.99
C TYR A 118 -15.75 -17.06 3.91
N GLY A 119 -15.51 -16.77 2.63
CA GLY A 119 -16.20 -17.41 1.51
C GLY A 119 -16.16 -16.59 0.24
N THR A 120 -16.79 -17.12 -0.79
CA THR A 120 -16.94 -16.44 -2.09
C THR A 120 -18.42 -16.21 -2.35
N GLN A 121 -18.73 -15.06 -2.95
CA GLN A 121 -20.10 -14.75 -3.40
C GLN A 121 -20.06 -14.28 -4.85
N VAL A 122 -21.14 -14.57 -5.56
CA VAL A 122 -21.36 -13.99 -6.87
C VAL A 122 -21.53 -12.48 -6.71
N LYS A 123 -20.83 -11.67 -7.50
CA LYS A 123 -20.85 -10.19 -7.44
C LYS A 123 -22.28 -9.62 -7.44
N ARG A 124 -23.16 -10.24 -8.22
CA ARG A 124 -24.59 -9.90 -8.27
C ARG A 124 -25.28 -9.99 -6.90
N ASN A 125 -24.84 -10.87 -6.02
CA ASN A 125 -25.47 -11.16 -4.73
C ASN A 125 -24.86 -10.37 -3.55
N ILE A 126 -23.81 -9.59 -3.78
CA ILE A 126 -23.12 -8.81 -2.75
C ILE A 126 -24.02 -7.67 -2.29
N THR A 127 -24.14 -7.49 -0.97
CA THR A 127 -24.91 -6.43 -0.35
C THR A 127 -24.06 -5.27 0.17
N GLY A 128 -22.77 -5.51 0.46
CA GLY A 128 -21.81 -4.52 0.97
C GLY A 128 -21.07 -3.76 -0.12
N SER A 129 -20.22 -2.81 0.29
CA SER A 129 -19.34 -2.02 -0.59
C SER A 129 -17.99 -2.73 -0.76
N ILE A 130 -17.75 -3.24 -1.96
CA ILE A 130 -16.50 -3.92 -2.33
C ILE A 130 -16.01 -3.34 -3.66
N ALA A 131 -14.72 -2.94 -3.70
CA ALA A 131 -14.05 -2.57 -4.92
C ALA A 131 -12.94 -3.58 -5.22
N SER A 132 -12.82 -4.03 -6.46
CA SER A 132 -11.77 -4.95 -6.90
C SER A 132 -10.66 -4.16 -7.60
N ALA A 133 -9.41 -4.43 -7.25
CA ALA A 133 -8.27 -3.98 -8.03
C ALA A 133 -8.10 -4.88 -9.26
N ASP A 134 -7.92 -4.29 -10.43
CA ASP A 134 -7.78 -5.06 -11.68
C ASP A 134 -6.34 -5.53 -11.88
N LEU A 135 -6.05 -6.72 -11.42
CA LEU A 135 -4.73 -7.36 -11.52
C LEU A 135 -4.47 -7.99 -12.89
N SER A 136 -5.47 -8.18 -13.73
CA SER A 136 -5.24 -8.70 -15.10
C SER A 136 -4.42 -7.75 -15.95
N ARG A 137 -4.37 -6.50 -15.54
CA ARG A 137 -3.69 -5.37 -16.15
C ARG A 137 -2.37 -5.02 -15.47
N SER A 138 -2.16 -5.51 -14.24
CA SER A 138 -0.97 -5.28 -13.42
C SER A 138 0.10 -6.36 -13.60
N SER A 139 0.11 -7.04 -14.75
CA SER A 139 1.17 -8.02 -15.05
C SER A 139 2.58 -7.42 -14.97
N ASP A 140 2.67 -6.10 -14.89
CA ASP A 140 3.90 -5.33 -14.97
C ASP A 140 4.18 -4.53 -13.69
N ASP A 141 3.36 -4.72 -12.62
CA ASP A 141 3.56 -4.03 -11.34
C ASP A 141 4.80 -4.54 -10.61
N ILE A 142 5.60 -3.61 -10.12
CA ILE A 142 6.81 -3.89 -9.35
C ILE A 142 6.42 -4.29 -7.91
N ASN A 143 5.35 -3.67 -7.38
CA ASN A 143 4.85 -3.97 -6.05
C ASN A 143 3.30 -4.04 -6.01
N VAL A 144 2.80 -4.69 -4.95
CA VAL A 144 1.35 -4.96 -4.77
C VAL A 144 0.52 -3.67 -4.63
N THR A 145 1.11 -2.60 -4.09
CA THR A 145 0.39 -1.35 -3.79
C THR A 145 0.09 -0.53 -5.04
N GLU A 146 0.86 -0.70 -6.11
CA GLU A 146 0.60 -0.02 -7.40
C GLU A 146 -0.77 -0.40 -7.98
N ALA A 147 -1.20 -1.65 -7.77
CA ALA A 147 -2.52 -2.12 -8.21
C ALA A 147 -3.68 -1.42 -7.51
N MET A 148 -3.43 -0.73 -6.38
CA MET A 148 -4.44 0.03 -5.64
C MET A 148 -4.67 1.43 -6.20
N VAL A 149 -3.77 1.97 -7.03
CA VAL A 149 -3.92 3.29 -7.62
C VAL A 149 -5.12 3.32 -8.56
N GLY A 150 -6.04 4.26 -8.32
CA GLY A 150 -7.26 4.39 -9.10
C GLY A 150 -8.43 3.53 -8.62
N VAL A 151 -8.30 2.77 -7.53
CA VAL A 151 -9.44 2.11 -6.88
C VAL A 151 -10.29 3.18 -6.15
N PRO A 152 -11.61 3.27 -6.41
CA PRO A 152 -12.44 4.31 -5.81
C PRO A 152 -12.44 4.26 -4.28
N GLY A 153 -12.20 5.42 -3.64
CA GLY A 153 -12.15 5.56 -2.18
C GLY A 153 -10.84 5.09 -1.56
N VAL A 154 -9.84 4.69 -2.36
CA VAL A 154 -8.50 4.32 -1.91
C VAL A 154 -7.53 5.44 -2.29
N GLN A 155 -6.82 5.96 -1.29
CA GLN A 155 -5.70 6.86 -1.48
C GLN A 155 -4.41 6.09 -1.25
N PHE A 156 -3.51 6.13 -2.20
CA PHE A 156 -2.17 5.59 -2.09
C PHE A 156 -1.17 6.67 -2.48
N ASN A 157 -0.20 6.93 -1.62
CA ASN A 157 0.90 7.87 -1.87
C ASN A 157 2.18 7.06 -2.04
N GLU A 158 2.79 7.12 -3.22
CA GLU A 158 4.04 6.44 -3.54
C GLU A 158 5.23 7.13 -2.87
N THR A 159 6.23 6.38 -2.40
CA THR A 159 7.45 6.93 -1.79
C THR A 159 8.61 7.03 -2.77
N GLY A 160 8.58 6.28 -3.86
CA GLY A 160 9.66 6.17 -4.83
C GLY A 160 10.88 5.36 -4.37
N ARG A 161 11.02 5.05 -3.08
CA ARG A 161 12.15 4.30 -2.53
C ARG A 161 11.96 2.80 -2.65
N PRO A 162 12.96 2.03 -3.07
CA PRO A 162 12.93 0.58 -3.01
C PRO A 162 12.62 0.08 -1.60
N GLY A 163 11.74 -0.92 -1.50
CA GLY A 163 11.42 -1.58 -0.24
C GLY A 163 10.50 -0.83 0.73
N GLN A 164 10.15 0.41 0.44
CA GLN A 164 9.18 1.15 1.24
C GLN A 164 7.77 1.02 0.67
N VAL A 165 6.79 0.89 1.57
CA VAL A 165 5.36 0.95 1.23
C VAL A 165 4.87 2.38 1.47
N GLY A 166 4.23 2.96 0.47
CA GLY A 166 3.59 4.25 0.62
C GLY A 166 2.41 4.23 1.59
N ASN A 167 1.94 5.42 1.96
CA ASN A 167 0.78 5.53 2.83
C ASN A 167 -0.50 5.14 2.10
N LEU A 168 -1.30 4.28 2.73
CA LEU A 168 -2.53 3.74 2.17
C LEU A 168 -3.70 4.05 3.10
N LEU A 169 -4.72 4.75 2.58
CA LEU A 169 -5.92 5.13 3.30
C LEU A 169 -7.17 4.72 2.52
N ILE A 170 -8.21 4.31 3.23
CA ILE A 170 -9.52 4.01 2.66
C ILE A 170 -10.56 4.96 3.26
N ARG A 171 -11.22 5.79 2.40
CA ARG A 171 -12.25 6.75 2.79
C ARG A 171 -11.80 7.79 3.82
N GLY A 172 -10.48 8.12 3.84
CA GLY A 172 -9.90 9.13 4.70
C GLY A 172 -9.38 8.63 6.04
N GLN A 173 -9.18 9.54 6.99
CA GLN A 173 -8.68 9.26 8.34
C GLN A 173 -9.82 9.20 9.34
N ASN A 174 -9.84 8.17 10.17
CA ASN A 174 -10.88 7.92 11.17
C ASN A 174 -10.43 8.23 12.60
N SER A 175 -9.12 8.21 12.87
CA SER A 175 -8.56 8.43 14.22
C SER A 175 -7.60 9.61 14.25
N LEU A 176 -7.60 10.37 15.35
CA LEU A 176 -6.67 11.48 15.62
C LEU A 176 -5.29 10.99 16.06
N SER A 177 -5.22 9.92 16.84
CA SER A 177 -3.99 9.42 17.45
C SER A 177 -3.68 7.98 17.11
N GLY A 178 -4.67 7.18 16.69
CA GLY A 178 -4.50 5.79 16.31
C GLY A 178 -4.07 5.59 14.88
N SER A 179 -3.68 4.35 14.54
CA SER A 179 -3.38 3.98 13.16
C SER A 179 -4.61 4.14 12.27
N ASN A 180 -4.41 4.72 11.08
CA ASN A 180 -5.41 4.86 10.03
C ASN A 180 -5.19 3.87 8.87
N SER A 181 -4.20 2.96 8.98
CA SER A 181 -3.89 1.97 7.94
C SER A 181 -4.97 0.88 7.85
N PRO A 182 -5.32 0.43 6.65
CA PRO A 182 -6.27 -0.67 6.47
C PRO A 182 -5.69 -2.01 6.95
N LEU A 183 -6.58 -2.92 7.30
CA LEU A 183 -6.24 -4.29 7.65
C LEU A 183 -5.90 -5.10 6.39
N ILE A 184 -4.77 -5.80 6.38
CA ILE A 184 -4.40 -6.72 5.31
C ILE A 184 -4.85 -8.14 5.67
N VAL A 185 -5.52 -8.80 4.75
CA VAL A 185 -5.96 -10.19 4.86
C VAL A 185 -5.44 -10.97 3.66
N LEU A 186 -4.66 -12.01 3.91
CA LEU A 186 -4.09 -12.88 2.89
C LEU A 186 -4.71 -14.28 2.98
N ASP A 187 -5.34 -14.74 1.90
CA ASP A 187 -6.02 -16.04 1.83
C ASP A 187 -7.02 -16.27 2.97
N GLY A 188 -7.72 -15.20 3.39
CA GLY A 188 -8.75 -15.20 4.42
C GLY A 188 -8.24 -15.01 5.86
N ILE A 189 -6.92 -14.93 6.08
CA ILE A 189 -6.31 -14.77 7.40
C ILE A 189 -5.66 -13.38 7.53
N ILE A 190 -5.75 -12.78 8.70
CA ILE A 190 -5.10 -11.50 9.00
C ILE A 190 -3.59 -11.65 8.82
N PHE A 191 -3.03 -10.84 7.92
CA PHE A 191 -1.62 -10.82 7.58
C PHE A 191 -0.90 -9.70 8.36
N SER A 192 0.07 -10.08 9.17
CA SER A 192 0.86 -9.14 9.99
C SER A 192 2.17 -8.70 9.32
N GLY A 193 2.51 -9.25 8.15
CA GLY A 193 3.70 -8.87 7.38
C GLY A 193 3.51 -7.57 6.58
N ASN A 194 4.54 -7.22 5.82
CA ASN A 194 4.55 -6.08 4.94
C ASN A 194 3.99 -6.45 3.55
N LEU A 195 3.29 -5.55 2.86
CA LEU A 195 2.82 -5.80 1.49
C LEU A 195 3.96 -6.10 0.51
N ASN A 196 5.16 -5.56 0.75
CA ASN A 196 6.35 -5.90 -0.03
C ASN A 196 6.88 -7.32 0.19
N ASP A 197 6.35 -8.07 1.17
CA ASP A 197 6.66 -9.50 1.34
C ASP A 197 5.95 -10.37 0.29
N ILE A 198 4.91 -9.84 -0.38
CA ILE A 198 4.07 -10.57 -1.32
C ILE A 198 4.53 -10.26 -2.75
N SER A 199 4.79 -11.31 -3.56
CA SER A 199 5.01 -11.11 -4.99
C SER A 199 3.68 -10.77 -5.69
N PRO A 200 3.59 -9.67 -6.48
CA PRO A 200 2.39 -9.35 -7.25
C PRO A 200 1.97 -10.49 -8.18
N ARG A 201 2.93 -11.27 -8.66
CA ARG A 201 2.70 -12.42 -9.55
C ARG A 201 1.97 -13.60 -8.90
N ASP A 202 1.99 -13.68 -7.56
CA ASP A 202 1.31 -14.73 -6.80
C ASP A 202 -0.17 -14.41 -6.56
N ILE A 203 -0.60 -13.18 -6.81
CA ILE A 203 -1.95 -12.70 -6.50
C ILE A 203 -2.91 -13.07 -7.62
N LYS A 204 -4.06 -13.63 -7.24
CA LYS A 204 -5.20 -13.92 -8.12
C LYS A 204 -6.17 -12.75 -8.17
N SER A 205 -6.50 -12.19 -7.01
CA SER A 205 -7.43 -11.07 -6.88
C SER A 205 -7.13 -10.25 -5.62
N MET A 206 -7.52 -9.00 -5.66
CA MET A 206 -7.39 -8.08 -4.55
C MET A 206 -8.67 -7.23 -4.45
N GLU A 207 -9.36 -7.34 -3.32
CA GLU A 207 -10.60 -6.66 -3.03
C GLU A 207 -10.44 -5.71 -1.86
N VAL A 208 -11.07 -4.54 -1.95
CA VAL A 208 -11.11 -3.54 -0.89
C VAL A 208 -12.51 -3.46 -0.30
N LEU A 209 -12.65 -3.86 0.96
CA LEU A 209 -13.88 -3.75 1.73
C LEU A 209 -13.93 -2.38 2.39
N LYS A 210 -14.97 -1.59 2.12
CA LYS A 210 -15.02 -0.17 2.49
C LYS A 210 -16.14 0.20 3.47
N ASP A 211 -17.17 -0.62 3.61
CA ASP A 211 -18.30 -0.35 4.49
C ASP A 211 -18.34 -1.27 5.71
N ALA A 212 -19.06 -0.86 6.75
CA ALA A 212 -19.12 -1.62 7.99
C ALA A 212 -19.76 -3.01 7.83
N SER A 213 -20.63 -3.26 6.85
CA SER A 213 -21.24 -4.58 6.64
C SER A 213 -20.24 -5.58 6.05
N SER A 214 -19.39 -5.14 5.11
CA SER A 214 -18.36 -5.98 4.51
C SER A 214 -17.17 -6.19 5.45
N THR A 215 -16.79 -5.17 6.24
CA THR A 215 -15.64 -5.20 7.15
C THR A 215 -15.92 -5.83 8.52
N ALA A 216 -17.19 -5.86 8.97
CA ALA A 216 -17.59 -6.42 10.27
C ALA A 216 -17.14 -7.89 10.49
N ILE A 217 -16.92 -8.63 9.42
CA ILE A 217 -16.40 -9.99 9.45
C ILE A 217 -15.03 -10.04 10.14
N TYR A 218 -14.19 -9.02 9.93
CA TYR A 218 -12.84 -8.88 10.49
C TYR A 218 -12.83 -8.08 11.80
N GLY A 219 -13.95 -7.46 12.17
CA GLY A 219 -14.24 -6.88 13.48
C GLY A 219 -13.42 -5.65 13.85
N SER A 220 -12.87 -5.67 15.05
CA SER A 220 -12.28 -4.54 15.75
C SER A 220 -10.94 -4.03 15.20
N ARG A 221 -10.45 -4.54 14.08
CA ARG A 221 -9.25 -4.07 13.39
C ARG A 221 -9.57 -3.53 11.99
N ALA A 222 -10.85 -3.51 11.63
CA ALA A 222 -11.31 -3.22 10.27
C ALA A 222 -11.98 -1.85 10.10
N ALA A 223 -11.88 -0.96 11.11
CA ALA A 223 -12.46 0.39 11.05
C ALA A 223 -11.92 1.26 9.91
N ASN A 224 -10.67 1.00 9.51
CA ASN A 224 -10.00 1.72 8.42
C ASN A 224 -10.12 0.99 7.06
N GLY A 225 -11.09 0.05 6.95
CA GLY A 225 -11.24 -0.80 5.77
C GLY A 225 -10.35 -2.03 5.79
N VAL A 226 -10.56 -2.93 4.82
CA VAL A 226 -9.84 -4.19 4.69
C VAL A 226 -9.41 -4.40 3.26
N ILE A 227 -8.18 -4.84 3.04
CA ILE A 227 -7.65 -5.29 1.77
C ILE A 227 -7.56 -6.80 1.82
N LEU A 228 -8.40 -7.46 1.01
CA LEU A 228 -8.37 -8.90 0.83
C LEU A 228 -7.47 -9.25 -0.34
N ILE A 229 -6.45 -10.04 -0.08
CA ILE A 229 -5.54 -10.56 -1.10
C ILE A 229 -5.77 -12.06 -1.19
N THR A 230 -6.13 -12.52 -2.39
CA THR A 230 -6.28 -13.94 -2.68
C THR A 230 -5.15 -14.39 -3.59
N SER A 231 -4.43 -15.40 -3.19
CA SER A 231 -3.34 -15.95 -3.96
C SER A 231 -3.83 -16.94 -5.04
N LYS A 232 -2.97 -17.19 -6.04
CA LYS A 232 -3.24 -18.13 -7.12
C LYS A 232 -3.30 -19.58 -6.60
N GLY A 233 -4.08 -20.42 -7.29
CA GLY A 233 -4.17 -21.87 -7.09
C GLY A 233 -4.09 -22.60 -8.42
N GLY A 234 -4.00 -23.91 -8.39
CA GLY A 234 -4.03 -24.74 -9.61
C GLY A 234 -5.44 -24.77 -10.21
N THR A 235 -5.57 -24.51 -11.49
CA THR A 235 -6.86 -24.47 -12.19
C THR A 235 -6.98 -25.54 -13.25
N THR A 236 -5.87 -26.00 -13.84
CA THR A 236 -5.80 -26.92 -14.97
C THR A 236 -5.42 -28.33 -14.54
N GLU A 237 -5.96 -29.35 -15.19
CA GLU A 237 -5.60 -30.76 -14.94
C GLU A 237 -4.20 -31.08 -15.46
N THR A 238 -3.78 -30.43 -16.52
CA THR A 238 -2.38 -30.47 -16.98
C THR A 238 -1.56 -29.50 -16.15
N PRO A 239 -0.43 -29.91 -15.57
CA PRO A 239 0.48 -28.99 -14.90
C PRO A 239 0.90 -27.85 -15.84
N SER A 240 0.83 -26.61 -15.36
CA SER A 240 1.31 -25.43 -16.06
C SER A 240 2.55 -24.90 -15.36
N ILE A 241 3.60 -24.66 -16.14
CA ILE A 241 4.82 -23.99 -15.68
C ILE A 241 4.87 -22.63 -16.35
N SER A 242 5.04 -21.56 -15.60
CA SER A 242 5.21 -20.23 -16.18
C SER A 242 6.46 -19.56 -15.61
N VAL A 243 7.19 -18.90 -16.51
CA VAL A 243 8.33 -18.05 -16.19
C VAL A 243 8.00 -16.64 -16.64
N ASN A 244 8.02 -15.71 -15.69
CA ASN A 244 7.84 -14.29 -15.96
C ASN A 244 9.13 -13.58 -15.60
N THR A 245 9.61 -12.71 -16.48
CA THR A 245 10.80 -11.92 -16.20
C THR A 245 10.63 -10.51 -16.75
N TYR A 246 11.17 -9.55 -16.04
CA TYR A 246 11.33 -8.20 -16.57
C TYR A 246 12.66 -7.59 -16.14
N THR A 247 13.09 -6.62 -16.90
CA THR A 247 14.16 -5.71 -16.54
C THR A 247 13.79 -4.30 -16.95
N GLY A 248 14.23 -3.33 -16.20
CA GLY A 248 13.95 -1.93 -16.50
C GLY A 248 14.99 -1.00 -15.94
N ILE A 249 14.93 0.22 -16.45
CA ILE A 249 15.75 1.35 -16.01
C ILE A 249 14.84 2.44 -15.50
N SER A 250 15.31 3.14 -14.49
CA SER A 250 14.59 4.26 -13.88
C SER A 250 15.47 5.50 -13.88
N ASP A 251 14.82 6.64 -14.00
CA ASP A 251 15.44 7.96 -13.97
C ASP A 251 14.54 8.93 -13.18
N TRP A 252 15.05 10.08 -12.84
CA TRP A 252 14.30 11.13 -12.16
C TRP A 252 13.10 11.57 -13.00
N ALA A 253 11.90 11.56 -12.42
CA ALA A 253 10.73 12.14 -13.08
C ALA A 253 10.74 13.67 -13.02
N SER A 254 11.26 14.21 -11.91
CA SER A 254 11.46 15.64 -11.69
C SER A 254 12.65 15.84 -10.74
N GLU A 255 13.45 16.83 -10.99
CA GLU A 255 14.59 17.25 -10.15
C GLU A 255 14.31 18.63 -9.54
N LEU A 256 14.84 18.86 -8.35
CA LEU A 256 14.85 20.20 -7.76
C LEU A 256 15.84 21.08 -8.54
N LYS A 257 15.36 22.20 -9.05
CA LYS A 257 16.22 23.17 -9.72
C LYS A 257 16.96 23.98 -8.66
N LEU A 258 18.20 23.60 -8.36
CA LEU A 258 19.07 24.33 -7.45
C LEU A 258 19.76 25.49 -8.17
N LEU A 259 20.28 26.46 -7.38
CA LEU A 259 21.07 27.56 -7.93
C LEU A 259 22.31 27.02 -8.61
N SER A 260 22.55 27.47 -9.87
CA SER A 260 23.84 27.31 -10.53
C SER A 260 24.92 28.14 -9.85
N PRO A 261 26.21 27.89 -10.11
CA PRO A 261 27.31 28.72 -9.55
C PRO A 261 27.10 30.21 -9.76
N GLU A 262 26.67 30.62 -10.95
CA GLU A 262 26.42 32.03 -11.32
C GLU A 262 25.25 32.62 -10.52
N ARG A 263 24.16 31.85 -10.43
CA ARG A 263 22.96 32.26 -9.66
C ARG A 263 23.26 32.30 -8.17
N TYR A 264 24.10 31.38 -7.70
CA TYR A 264 24.59 31.36 -6.32
C TYR A 264 25.39 32.60 -5.97
N VAL A 265 26.32 32.99 -6.82
CA VAL A 265 27.10 34.24 -6.71
C VAL A 265 26.16 35.45 -6.75
N GLN A 266 25.20 35.51 -7.69
CA GLN A 266 24.22 36.58 -7.79
C GLN A 266 23.40 36.69 -6.48
N ARG A 267 22.97 35.57 -5.92
CA ARG A 267 22.26 35.57 -4.65
C ARG A 267 23.11 36.20 -3.54
N ARG A 268 24.37 35.89 -3.46
CA ARG A 268 25.31 36.46 -2.46
C ARG A 268 25.42 37.97 -2.60
N LEU A 269 25.53 38.47 -3.82
CA LEU A 269 25.61 39.91 -4.10
C LEU A 269 24.27 40.60 -3.75
N ASP A 270 23.16 40.06 -4.20
CA ASP A 270 21.84 40.64 -3.95
C ASP A 270 21.48 40.65 -2.44
N TRP A 271 21.84 39.59 -1.71
CA TRP A 271 21.68 39.56 -0.26
C TRP A 271 22.52 40.66 0.41
N ARG A 272 23.75 40.86 0.02
CA ARG A 272 24.64 41.93 0.55
C ARG A 272 24.02 43.28 0.28
N ALA A 273 23.61 43.54 -0.96
CA ALA A 273 22.98 44.79 -1.35
C ALA A 273 21.71 45.07 -0.50
N GLN A 274 20.84 44.09 -0.37
CA GLN A 274 19.62 44.18 0.47
C GLN A 274 19.92 44.34 1.96
N SER A 275 21.06 43.84 2.44
CA SER A 275 21.54 44.00 3.80
C SER A 275 22.25 45.33 4.03
N GLY A 276 22.38 46.18 3.03
CA GLY A 276 23.14 47.44 3.12
C GLY A 276 24.66 47.27 3.21
N LEU A 277 25.17 46.09 2.81
CA LEU A 277 26.58 45.74 2.78
C LEU A 277 27.17 46.04 1.40
N ASP A 278 28.49 46.21 1.32
CA ASP A 278 29.17 46.30 0.04
C ASP A 278 28.95 45.06 -0.82
N ALA A 279 28.53 45.25 -2.08
CA ALA A 279 28.14 44.24 -3.03
C ALA A 279 28.86 44.41 -4.40
N ASP A 280 30.10 44.83 -4.38
CA ASP A 280 30.92 44.97 -5.58
C ASP A 280 31.18 43.59 -6.21
N PRO A 281 30.74 43.32 -7.43
CA PRO A 281 30.98 42.04 -8.12
C PRO A 281 32.45 41.68 -8.25
N ASP A 282 33.33 42.69 -8.40
CA ASP A 282 34.77 42.48 -8.53
C ASP A 282 35.42 42.00 -7.23
N LEU A 283 34.76 42.19 -6.12
CA LEU A 283 35.19 41.76 -4.79
C LEU A 283 34.49 40.47 -4.28
N ILE A 284 33.80 39.77 -5.13
CA ILE A 284 33.02 38.59 -4.77
C ILE A 284 33.80 37.52 -3.96
N GLY A 285 35.10 37.34 -4.28
CA GLY A 285 35.98 36.44 -3.53
C GLY A 285 36.10 36.78 -2.05
N ASN A 286 35.90 38.04 -1.66
CA ASN A 286 35.91 38.48 -0.26
C ASN A 286 34.58 38.24 0.44
N TYR A 287 33.52 37.91 -0.32
CA TYR A 287 32.15 37.71 0.20
C TYR A 287 31.78 36.24 0.30
N LEU A 288 32.61 35.36 -0.26
CA LEU A 288 32.48 33.91 -0.20
C LEU A 288 33.38 33.36 0.92
N SER A 289 33.16 32.10 1.31
CA SER A 289 34.13 31.37 2.12
C SER A 289 35.44 31.16 1.34
N THR A 290 36.52 30.83 2.04
CA THR A 290 37.81 30.58 1.41
C THR A 290 37.72 29.49 0.35
N THR A 291 37.08 28.36 0.69
CA THR A 291 36.88 27.24 -0.24
C THR A 291 36.09 27.65 -1.48
N GLU A 292 35.00 28.40 -1.31
CA GLU A 292 34.15 28.84 -2.41
C GLU A 292 34.87 29.85 -3.31
N ALA A 293 35.63 30.76 -2.72
CA ALA A 293 36.41 31.77 -3.44
C ALA A 293 37.51 31.12 -4.32
N GLU A 294 38.20 30.12 -3.76
CA GLU A 294 39.23 29.36 -4.50
C GLU A 294 38.63 28.57 -5.65
N ASN A 295 37.50 27.89 -5.41
CA ASN A 295 36.81 27.12 -6.45
C ASN A 295 36.27 28.02 -7.56
N LEU A 296 35.67 29.16 -7.22
CA LEU A 296 35.21 30.14 -8.18
C LEU A 296 36.37 30.67 -9.05
N GLN A 297 37.50 31.01 -8.44
CA GLN A 297 38.67 31.48 -9.14
C GLN A 297 39.25 30.43 -10.10
N ASN A 298 39.22 29.16 -9.68
CA ASN A 298 39.72 28.04 -10.48
C ASN A 298 38.71 27.52 -11.50
N GLY A 299 37.48 28.03 -11.52
CA GLY A 299 36.40 27.57 -12.38
C GLY A 299 35.86 26.20 -11.98
N ASN A 300 36.06 25.78 -10.72
CA ASN A 300 35.56 24.53 -10.18
C ASN A 300 34.12 24.71 -9.67
N SER A 301 33.23 23.76 -9.99
CA SER A 301 31.90 23.70 -9.47
C SER A 301 31.40 22.25 -9.41
N ILE A 302 30.43 22.02 -8.56
CA ILE A 302 29.78 20.71 -8.40
C ILE A 302 28.27 20.85 -8.62
N ASN A 303 27.64 19.78 -9.14
CA ASN A 303 26.22 19.61 -9.05
C ASN A 303 25.95 18.55 -7.98
N PRO A 304 25.44 18.92 -6.80
CA PRO A 304 25.26 17.97 -5.71
C PRO A 304 24.30 16.82 -6.02
N TRP A 305 23.38 17.00 -6.99
CA TRP A 305 22.49 15.94 -7.45
C TRP A 305 23.23 14.85 -8.22
N ASP A 306 24.14 15.22 -9.11
CA ASP A 306 24.92 14.27 -9.90
C ASP A 306 25.82 13.40 -9.00
N GLU A 307 26.24 13.94 -7.85
CA GLU A 307 27.06 13.23 -6.88
C GLU A 307 26.29 12.10 -6.16
N ILE A 308 25.01 12.32 -5.86
CA ILE A 308 24.18 11.34 -5.16
C ILE A 308 23.34 10.48 -6.09
N ALA A 309 23.23 10.87 -7.36
CA ALA A 309 22.38 10.18 -8.32
C ALA A 309 23.01 8.87 -8.79
N GLN A 310 22.18 7.85 -8.93
CA GLN A 310 22.53 6.65 -9.68
C GLN A 310 21.41 6.30 -10.65
N GLN A 311 21.73 5.55 -11.71
CA GLN A 311 20.71 5.00 -12.58
C GLN A 311 19.93 3.91 -11.83
N GLY A 312 18.64 4.14 -11.63
CA GLY A 312 17.75 3.13 -11.06
C GLY A 312 17.61 1.92 -11.99
N ARG A 313 17.50 0.74 -11.42
CA ARG A 313 17.28 -0.50 -12.15
C ARG A 313 16.36 -1.41 -11.37
N SER A 314 15.38 -2.00 -12.06
CA SER A 314 14.53 -3.04 -11.50
C SER A 314 14.58 -4.28 -12.38
N SER A 315 14.70 -5.46 -11.75
CA SER A 315 14.64 -6.74 -12.44
C SER A 315 13.96 -7.79 -11.58
N SER A 316 13.19 -8.69 -12.22
CA SER A 316 12.56 -9.83 -11.55
C SER A 316 12.57 -11.07 -12.43
N VAL A 317 12.64 -12.20 -11.76
CA VAL A 317 12.39 -13.52 -12.35
C VAL A 317 11.45 -14.29 -11.43
N ASP A 318 10.31 -14.70 -11.98
CA ASP A 318 9.27 -15.43 -11.27
C ASP A 318 9.02 -16.77 -11.96
N LEU A 319 9.14 -17.85 -11.20
CA LEU A 319 8.81 -19.21 -11.62
C LEU A 319 7.55 -19.67 -10.90
N ASN A 320 6.53 -20.08 -11.64
CA ASN A 320 5.29 -20.62 -11.08
C ASN A 320 5.02 -22.03 -11.65
N ILE A 321 4.60 -22.93 -10.78
CA ILE A 321 4.18 -24.28 -11.15
C ILE A 321 2.81 -24.50 -10.52
N SER A 322 1.80 -24.76 -11.33
CA SER A 322 0.44 -24.98 -10.85
C SER A 322 -0.24 -26.15 -11.55
N GLY A 323 -1.17 -26.77 -10.85
CA GLY A 323 -1.96 -27.85 -11.43
C GLY A 323 -3.01 -28.36 -10.47
N ARG A 324 -3.94 -29.14 -11.03
CA ARG A 324 -5.02 -29.76 -10.30
C ARG A 324 -5.16 -31.22 -10.71
N THR A 325 -5.21 -32.11 -9.75
CA THR A 325 -5.63 -33.50 -9.94
C THR A 325 -7.04 -33.70 -9.37
N LYS A 326 -7.63 -34.86 -9.48
CA LYS A 326 -8.92 -35.16 -8.84
C LYS A 326 -8.88 -34.97 -7.32
N ALA A 327 -7.71 -35.14 -6.68
CA ALA A 327 -7.56 -35.11 -5.23
C ALA A 327 -6.80 -33.89 -4.74
N THR A 328 -5.93 -33.30 -5.53
CA THR A 328 -5.01 -32.25 -5.05
C THR A 328 -4.94 -31.08 -6.03
N ASN A 329 -5.06 -29.88 -5.49
CA ASN A 329 -4.82 -28.61 -6.16
C ASN A 329 -3.52 -28.02 -5.58
N TYR A 330 -2.61 -27.56 -6.41
CA TYR A 330 -1.35 -27.00 -5.98
C TYR A 330 -0.91 -25.80 -6.82
N PHE A 331 -0.28 -24.85 -6.15
CA PHE A 331 0.42 -23.70 -6.72
C PHE A 331 1.71 -23.51 -5.95
N LEU A 332 2.84 -23.53 -6.65
CA LEU A 332 4.18 -23.30 -6.11
C LEU A 332 4.79 -22.13 -6.88
N SER A 333 5.37 -21.18 -6.17
CA SER A 333 6.09 -20.07 -6.81
C SER A 333 7.42 -19.78 -6.12
N ALA A 334 8.35 -19.27 -6.91
CA ALA A 334 9.61 -18.69 -6.46
C ALA A 334 9.84 -17.39 -7.24
N SER A 335 10.12 -16.30 -6.54
CA SER A 335 10.36 -14.98 -7.13
C SER A 335 11.63 -14.39 -6.57
N LEU A 336 12.45 -13.82 -7.45
CA LEU A 336 13.65 -13.06 -7.14
C LEU A 336 13.52 -11.68 -7.76
N SER A 337 13.69 -10.61 -6.99
CA SER A 337 13.77 -9.24 -7.51
C SER A 337 15.00 -8.51 -6.95
N ASP A 338 15.56 -7.63 -7.78
CA ASP A 338 16.66 -6.73 -7.44
C ASP A 338 16.28 -5.33 -7.94
N ASP A 339 16.06 -4.41 -6.99
CA ASP A 339 15.60 -3.06 -7.23
C ASP A 339 16.64 -2.08 -6.69
N LYS A 340 17.25 -1.29 -7.58
CA LYS A 340 18.14 -0.17 -7.25
C LYS A 340 17.39 1.13 -7.40
N GLY A 341 17.41 1.96 -6.37
CA GLY A 341 16.81 3.29 -6.37
C GLY A 341 17.60 4.31 -7.19
N LEU A 342 17.12 5.56 -7.15
CA LEU A 342 17.73 6.69 -7.86
C LEU A 342 18.87 7.36 -7.08
N VAL A 343 18.92 7.13 -5.77
CA VAL A 343 19.93 7.68 -4.88
C VAL A 343 20.98 6.61 -4.59
N TYR A 344 22.25 7.00 -4.54
CA TYR A 344 23.38 6.13 -4.29
C TYR A 344 23.15 5.24 -3.08
N ASP A 345 23.39 3.95 -3.25
CA ASP A 345 23.30 2.86 -2.26
C ASP A 345 21.89 2.64 -1.66
N ASP A 346 20.84 3.07 -2.36
CA ASP A 346 19.45 2.77 -2.00
C ASP A 346 18.99 1.56 -2.82
N ASN A 347 18.91 0.40 -2.17
CA ASN A 347 18.72 -0.89 -2.84
C ASN A 347 17.73 -1.77 -2.09
N GLN A 348 17.08 -2.69 -2.80
CA GLN A 348 16.33 -3.81 -2.24
C GLN A 348 16.55 -5.07 -3.06
N LYS A 349 16.85 -6.17 -2.39
CA LYS A 349 16.73 -7.51 -2.97
C LYS A 349 15.67 -8.30 -2.24
N ARG A 350 14.80 -8.95 -2.98
CA ARG A 350 13.72 -9.75 -2.41
C ARG A 350 13.73 -11.14 -3.02
N SER A 351 13.62 -12.14 -2.14
CA SER A 351 13.40 -13.54 -2.52
C SER A 351 12.13 -14.02 -1.84
N THR A 352 11.16 -14.53 -2.61
CA THR A 352 9.92 -15.07 -2.06
C THR A 352 9.71 -16.51 -2.53
N PHE A 353 9.13 -17.30 -1.66
CA PHE A 353 8.67 -18.64 -1.98
C PHE A 353 7.23 -18.82 -1.47
N ARG A 354 6.38 -19.43 -2.29
CA ARG A 354 4.99 -19.73 -1.91
C ARG A 354 4.63 -21.16 -2.25
N ALA A 355 3.84 -21.78 -1.38
CA ALA A 355 3.27 -23.10 -1.59
C ALA A 355 1.81 -23.10 -1.10
N ASN A 356 0.87 -23.20 -2.04
CA ASN A 356 -0.55 -23.37 -1.78
C ASN A 356 -0.93 -24.79 -2.22
N ILE A 357 -1.31 -25.62 -1.27
CA ILE A 357 -1.65 -27.03 -1.52
C ILE A 357 -2.95 -27.34 -0.81
N THR A 358 -3.91 -27.87 -1.55
CA THR A 358 -5.19 -28.34 -1.01
C THR A 358 -5.47 -29.74 -1.49
N SER A 359 -5.74 -30.67 -0.57
CA SER A 359 -6.02 -32.07 -0.89
C SER A 359 -7.35 -32.54 -0.33
N THR A 360 -8.14 -33.15 -1.17
CA THR A 360 -9.42 -33.81 -0.79
C THR A 360 -9.11 -35.27 -0.41
N ILE A 361 -8.99 -35.52 0.90
CA ILE A 361 -8.65 -36.84 1.44
C ILE A 361 -9.84 -37.80 1.37
N LYS A 362 -11.01 -37.27 1.58
CA LYS A 362 -12.33 -37.91 1.43
C LYS A 362 -13.30 -36.89 0.88
N PRO A 363 -14.40 -37.29 0.24
CA PRO A 363 -15.41 -36.33 -0.25
C PRO A 363 -15.91 -35.32 0.81
N TRP A 364 -15.79 -35.68 2.07
CA TRP A 364 -16.22 -34.88 3.22
C TRP A 364 -15.03 -34.25 3.99
N LEU A 365 -13.76 -34.51 3.61
CA LEU A 365 -12.57 -34.04 4.31
C LEU A 365 -11.56 -33.45 3.33
N GLN A 366 -11.33 -32.16 3.46
CA GLN A 366 -10.30 -31.42 2.74
C GLN A 366 -9.29 -30.86 3.74
N ILE A 367 -8.01 -30.97 3.42
CA ILE A 367 -6.90 -30.35 4.18
C ILE A 367 -6.03 -29.55 3.25
N GLY A 368 -5.37 -28.53 3.76
CA GLY A 368 -4.48 -27.73 2.95
C GLY A 368 -3.57 -26.83 3.75
N THR A 369 -2.67 -26.19 2.99
CA THR A 369 -1.79 -25.15 3.50
C THR A 369 -1.58 -24.07 2.45
N ASN A 370 -1.50 -22.82 2.92
CA ASN A 370 -1.01 -21.67 2.19
C ASN A 370 0.18 -21.14 2.96
N THR A 371 1.37 -21.34 2.43
CA THR A 371 2.63 -20.97 3.09
C THR A 371 3.41 -20.03 2.20
N MET A 372 3.94 -18.96 2.78
CA MET A 372 4.79 -17.98 2.13
C MET A 372 6.01 -17.71 3.00
N PHE A 373 7.18 -17.67 2.39
CA PHE A 373 8.41 -17.16 2.97
C PHE A 373 8.91 -16.00 2.12
N SER A 374 9.31 -14.90 2.78
CA SER A 374 9.93 -13.75 2.17
C SER A 374 11.22 -13.41 2.90
N HIS A 375 12.28 -13.18 2.13
CA HIS A 375 13.55 -12.63 2.58
C HIS A 375 13.81 -11.34 1.81
N ARG A 376 13.97 -10.23 2.55
CA ARG A 376 14.27 -8.91 1.99
C ARG A 376 15.57 -8.39 2.56
N ASP A 377 16.51 -8.12 1.67
CA ASP A 377 17.77 -7.45 1.94
C ASP A 377 17.63 -5.98 1.53
N LEU A 378 17.68 -5.11 2.52
CA LEU A 378 17.57 -3.65 2.42
C LEU A 378 18.89 -2.98 2.79
N SER A 379 19.98 -3.77 2.78
CA SER A 379 21.33 -3.31 3.12
C SER A 379 21.79 -2.20 2.18
N GLY A 380 22.50 -1.25 2.75
CA GLY A 380 22.99 -0.04 2.10
C GLY A 380 22.56 1.21 2.87
N ILE A 381 23.29 2.28 2.67
CA ILE A 381 22.99 3.58 3.29
C ILE A 381 22.83 4.60 2.18
N SER A 382 21.60 5.02 1.93
CA SER A 382 21.33 6.05 0.93
C SER A 382 22.07 7.34 1.21
N ALA A 383 22.63 7.95 0.17
CA ALA A 383 23.18 9.30 0.24
C ALA A 383 22.11 10.31 0.70
N SER A 384 22.53 11.37 1.37
CA SER A 384 21.63 12.37 1.96
C SER A 384 21.09 13.34 0.90
N VAL A 385 19.85 13.14 0.48
CA VAL A 385 19.13 14.05 -0.43
C VAL A 385 19.03 15.47 0.16
N ARG A 386 18.81 15.55 1.50
CA ARG A 386 18.75 16.84 2.21
C ARG A 386 20.07 17.61 2.15
N ASP A 387 21.19 16.93 2.38
CA ASP A 387 22.48 17.60 2.36
C ASP A 387 22.89 17.96 0.93
N ALA A 388 22.56 17.16 -0.07
CA ALA A 388 22.74 17.50 -1.48
C ALA A 388 21.99 18.79 -1.85
N TYR A 389 20.71 18.91 -1.42
CA TYR A 389 19.93 20.13 -1.61
C TYR A 389 20.62 21.37 -1.03
N ARG A 390 21.32 21.25 0.11
CA ARG A 390 21.93 22.36 0.84
C ARG A 390 23.38 22.64 0.46
N THR A 391 24.03 21.72 -0.22
CA THR A 391 25.46 21.83 -0.57
C THR A 391 25.70 22.96 -1.57
N SER A 392 26.66 23.83 -1.24
CA SER A 392 27.09 24.91 -2.13
C SER A 392 27.61 24.37 -3.46
N PRO A 393 27.22 24.96 -4.60
CA PRO A 393 27.75 24.56 -5.90
C PRO A 393 29.25 24.88 -6.08
N LEU A 394 29.83 25.66 -5.16
CA LEU A 394 31.26 25.98 -5.10
C LEU A 394 31.98 25.21 -3.98
N GLY A 395 31.34 24.12 -3.44
CA GLY A 395 31.94 23.25 -2.43
C GLY A 395 32.93 22.24 -3.01
N THR A 396 33.54 21.44 -2.13
CA THR A 396 34.49 20.36 -2.49
C THR A 396 34.03 19.07 -1.81
N MET A 397 33.66 18.05 -2.61
CA MET A 397 33.10 16.80 -2.10
C MET A 397 34.15 15.83 -1.56
N TYR A 398 35.34 15.84 -2.11
CA TYR A 398 36.38 14.87 -1.80
C TYR A 398 37.72 15.57 -1.55
N TYR A 399 38.53 15.04 -0.65
CA TYR A 399 39.92 15.39 -0.48
C TYR A 399 40.77 14.86 -1.66
N GLU A 400 42.02 15.29 -1.78
CA GLU A 400 42.95 14.83 -2.83
C GLU A 400 43.20 13.29 -2.78
N ASP A 401 43.05 12.69 -1.62
CA ASP A 401 43.17 11.23 -1.44
C ASP A 401 41.92 10.44 -1.84
N GLY A 402 40.86 11.13 -2.28
CA GLY A 402 39.58 10.55 -2.68
C GLY A 402 38.63 10.27 -1.49
N SER A 403 39.02 10.54 -0.25
CA SER A 403 38.10 10.42 0.89
C SER A 403 37.10 11.56 0.90
N PRO A 404 35.82 11.30 1.37
CA PRO A 404 34.81 12.34 1.41
C PRO A 404 35.14 13.42 2.43
N THR A 405 34.90 14.69 2.09
CA THR A 405 35.00 15.78 3.06
C THR A 405 33.89 15.64 4.10
N GLN A 406 34.14 16.10 5.33
CA GLN A 406 33.07 16.16 6.34
C GLN A 406 32.03 17.20 5.96
N PHE A 407 32.49 18.37 5.50
CA PHE A 407 31.67 19.46 4.98
C PHE A 407 32.23 19.88 3.62
N PRO A 408 31.42 20.03 2.57
CA PRO A 408 31.87 20.51 1.28
C PRO A 408 32.50 21.92 1.33
N VAL A 409 32.13 22.70 2.35
CA VAL A 409 32.73 24.00 2.68
C VAL A 409 33.23 23.93 4.14
N PRO A 410 34.50 23.51 4.37
CA PRO A 410 35.02 23.19 5.70
C PRO A 410 35.09 24.40 6.65
N ASP A 411 35.37 25.57 6.12
CA ASP A 411 35.47 26.83 6.86
C ASP A 411 34.11 27.39 7.32
N GLU A 412 32.98 26.96 6.71
CA GLU A 412 31.63 27.37 7.09
C GLU A 412 30.82 26.28 7.82
N GLN A 413 31.07 25.01 7.52
CA GLN A 413 30.42 23.84 8.12
C GLN A 413 28.88 23.91 8.10
N ALA A 414 28.31 24.49 7.04
CA ALA A 414 26.88 24.79 6.97
C ALA A 414 26.02 23.60 6.51
N ALA A 415 26.58 22.77 5.63
CA ALA A 415 25.94 21.53 5.14
C ALA A 415 26.94 20.38 5.21
N GLY A 416 26.48 19.19 5.64
CA GLY A 416 27.26 17.97 5.59
C GLY A 416 27.50 17.50 4.16
N ASN A 417 28.55 16.69 3.95
CA ASN A 417 28.74 16.03 2.67
C ASN A 417 27.67 14.94 2.47
N PRO A 418 26.84 15.03 1.42
CA PRO A 418 25.74 14.10 1.21
C PRO A 418 26.17 12.64 1.02
N MET A 419 27.37 12.39 0.55
CA MET A 419 27.92 11.04 0.30
C MET A 419 28.60 10.43 1.53
N ARG A 420 28.96 11.27 2.53
CA ARG A 420 29.86 10.85 3.61
C ARG A 420 29.37 9.62 4.36
N THR A 421 28.13 9.64 4.85
CA THR A 421 27.60 8.53 5.64
C THR A 421 27.60 7.21 4.86
N SER A 422 27.21 7.24 3.59
CA SER A 422 27.21 6.08 2.71
C SER A 422 28.61 5.51 2.45
N LEU A 423 29.64 6.37 2.46
CA LEU A 423 31.02 5.96 2.14
C LEU A 423 31.83 5.51 3.39
N ILE A 424 31.42 5.93 4.58
CA ILE A 424 32.14 5.59 5.82
C ILE A 424 31.38 4.67 6.76
N SER A 425 30.28 4.07 6.30
CA SER A 425 29.49 3.17 7.16
C SER A 425 29.16 1.89 6.43
N ASP A 426 29.14 0.80 7.18
CA ASP A 426 28.64 -0.50 6.76
C ASP A 426 27.25 -0.71 7.37
N ASN A 427 26.29 -1.18 6.56
CA ASN A 427 24.94 -1.50 6.99
C ASN A 427 24.52 -2.89 6.48
N GLU A 428 23.85 -3.63 7.34
CA GLU A 428 23.14 -4.87 6.99
C GLU A 428 21.74 -4.79 7.56
N GLU A 429 20.74 -4.73 6.70
CA GLU A 429 19.33 -4.73 7.10
C GLU A 429 18.58 -5.86 6.38
N ILE A 430 18.22 -6.92 7.14
CA ILE A 430 17.51 -8.08 6.63
C ILE A 430 16.17 -8.21 7.33
N ARG A 431 15.12 -8.44 6.55
CA ARG A 431 13.77 -8.71 7.04
C ARG A 431 13.25 -10.01 6.47
N GLU A 432 12.90 -10.94 7.34
CA GLU A 432 12.39 -12.25 6.98
C GLU A 432 10.98 -12.44 7.55
N ASN A 433 10.11 -13.04 6.74
CA ASN A 433 8.72 -13.31 7.12
C ASN A 433 8.32 -14.70 6.65
N LEU A 434 7.96 -15.58 7.58
CA LEU A 434 7.35 -16.87 7.31
C LEU A 434 5.88 -16.81 7.77
N PHE A 435 4.97 -16.81 6.83
CA PHE A 435 3.53 -16.88 7.05
C PHE A 435 2.99 -18.23 6.56
N SER A 436 2.22 -18.92 7.38
CA SER A 436 1.59 -20.19 7.00
C SER A 436 0.13 -20.21 7.48
N ASN A 437 -0.75 -20.78 6.69
CA ASN A 437 -2.11 -21.12 7.10
C ASN A 437 -2.34 -22.61 6.84
N PHE A 438 -2.48 -23.39 7.88
CA PHE A 438 -2.91 -24.78 7.81
C PHE A 438 -4.41 -24.85 8.06
N PHE A 439 -5.14 -25.55 7.21
CA PHE A 439 -6.58 -25.65 7.37
C PHE A 439 -7.10 -27.06 7.13
N ALA A 440 -8.21 -27.34 7.76
CA ALA A 440 -9.01 -28.52 7.49
C ALA A 440 -10.49 -28.13 7.39
N THR A 441 -11.17 -28.65 6.36
CA THR A 441 -12.60 -28.47 6.14
C THR A 441 -13.28 -29.82 6.17
N VAL A 442 -14.35 -29.92 6.97
CA VAL A 442 -15.18 -31.13 7.12
C VAL A 442 -16.61 -30.79 6.70
N ASP A 443 -17.05 -31.33 5.58
CA ASP A 443 -18.43 -31.25 5.13
C ASP A 443 -19.20 -32.40 5.76
N ALA A 444 -20.19 -32.09 6.60
CA ALA A 444 -20.89 -33.08 7.43
C ALA A 444 -21.67 -34.09 6.57
N PRO A 445 -21.29 -35.36 6.50
CA PRO A 445 -21.99 -36.34 5.66
C PRO A 445 -23.45 -36.65 6.09
N PHE A 446 -23.79 -36.29 7.33
CA PHE A 446 -25.11 -36.53 7.92
C PHE A 446 -26.08 -35.34 7.77
N LEU A 447 -25.56 -34.15 7.36
CA LEU A 447 -26.36 -32.95 7.19
C LEU A 447 -25.81 -32.12 6.01
N GLU A 448 -26.48 -32.25 4.90
CA GLU A 448 -26.12 -31.50 3.66
C GLU A 448 -26.12 -29.99 3.90
N GLY A 449 -25.05 -29.34 3.47
CA GLY A 449 -24.85 -27.89 3.59
C GLY A 449 -24.17 -27.45 4.90
N LEU A 450 -23.91 -28.39 5.86
CA LEU A 450 -23.15 -28.09 7.06
C LEU A 450 -21.65 -28.37 6.83
N SER A 451 -20.82 -27.32 6.97
CA SER A 451 -19.36 -27.38 6.84
C SER A 451 -18.69 -26.79 8.07
N TYR A 452 -17.65 -27.46 8.56
CA TYR A 452 -16.79 -26.96 9.63
C TYR A 452 -15.38 -26.81 9.12
N ARG A 453 -14.81 -25.62 9.30
CA ARG A 453 -13.43 -25.32 8.92
C ARG A 453 -12.62 -24.85 10.13
N VAL A 454 -11.43 -25.38 10.31
CA VAL A 454 -10.44 -24.88 11.25
C VAL A 454 -9.26 -24.34 10.47
N ASN A 455 -8.80 -23.12 10.83
CA ASN A 455 -7.57 -22.51 10.37
C ASN A 455 -6.63 -22.37 11.55
N PHE A 456 -5.35 -22.75 11.36
CA PHE A 456 -4.25 -22.44 12.26
C PHE A 456 -3.15 -21.78 11.49
N SER A 457 -2.87 -20.50 11.79
CA SER A 457 -1.98 -19.67 11.01
C SER A 457 -0.85 -19.09 11.86
N PRO A 458 0.29 -19.80 12.00
CA PRO A 458 1.49 -19.25 12.60
C PRO A 458 2.20 -18.33 11.62
N SER A 459 2.74 -17.23 12.13
CA SER A 459 3.58 -16.28 11.41
C SER A 459 4.79 -15.92 12.25
N PHE A 460 5.97 -15.91 11.62
CA PHE A 460 7.23 -15.55 12.23
C PHE A 460 7.87 -14.43 11.44
N GLN A 461 8.31 -13.40 12.12
CA GLN A 461 9.10 -12.32 11.56
C GLN A 461 10.43 -12.24 12.31
N TRP A 462 11.51 -12.13 11.56
CA TRP A 462 12.84 -11.89 12.06
C TRP A 462 13.43 -10.72 11.29
N ASN A 463 13.73 -9.66 12.02
CA ASN A 463 14.33 -8.47 11.45
C ASN A 463 15.65 -8.21 12.16
N HIS A 464 16.67 -7.88 11.43
CA HIS A 464 17.87 -7.33 12.00
C HIS A 464 18.37 -6.14 11.19
N ALA A 465 18.90 -5.16 11.91
CA ALA A 465 19.55 -4.00 11.34
C ALA A 465 20.85 -3.76 12.10
N TYR A 466 21.96 -3.89 11.40
CA TYR A 466 23.30 -3.72 11.92
C TYR A 466 23.96 -2.57 11.21
N ASN A 467 24.61 -1.71 11.96
CA ASN A 467 25.30 -0.57 11.40
C ASN A 467 26.65 -0.40 12.08
N PHE A 468 27.65 0.00 11.30
CA PHE A 468 28.96 0.37 11.78
C PHE A 468 29.42 1.64 11.07
N VAL A 469 29.88 2.62 11.82
CA VAL A 469 30.50 3.85 11.33
C VAL A 469 32.01 3.74 11.55
N HIS A 470 32.77 3.75 10.43
CA HIS A 470 34.24 3.72 10.45
C HIS A 470 34.83 5.04 10.93
N GLN A 471 36.07 4.95 11.40
CA GLN A 471 36.81 6.15 11.77
C GLN A 471 36.94 7.08 10.57
N ASP A 472 36.39 8.28 10.70
CA ASP A 472 36.66 9.34 9.76
C ASP A 472 38.05 9.93 10.06
N LYS A 473 38.98 9.79 9.12
CA LYS A 473 40.36 10.28 9.23
C LYS A 473 40.43 11.79 9.43
N ASN A 474 39.39 12.52 9.04
CA ASN A 474 39.33 13.97 9.05
C ASN A 474 38.67 14.50 10.34
N VAL A 475 38.33 13.62 11.28
CA VAL A 475 37.80 13.97 12.60
C VAL A 475 38.83 13.67 13.66
N SER A 476 39.11 14.64 14.53
CA SER A 476 40.18 14.59 15.53
C SER A 476 39.86 13.69 16.75
N PHE A 477 38.63 13.21 16.87
CA PHE A 477 38.21 12.31 17.95
C PHE A 477 37.72 10.97 17.37
N ASN A 478 37.74 9.94 18.18
CA ASN A 478 37.22 8.62 17.77
C ASN A 478 35.69 8.69 17.61
N ASN A 479 35.19 8.70 16.38
CA ASN A 479 33.77 8.78 16.02
C ASN A 479 33.17 7.42 15.62
N THR A 480 33.92 6.35 15.82
CA THR A 480 33.42 5.01 15.48
C THR A 480 32.26 4.60 16.36
N SER A 481 31.26 4.03 15.76
CA SER A 481 30.08 3.52 16.46
C SER A 481 29.52 2.30 15.75
N ALA A 482 28.92 1.42 16.51
CA ALA A 482 28.21 0.25 16.00
C ALA A 482 26.88 0.06 16.71
N SER A 483 25.90 -0.47 15.97
CA SER A 483 24.64 -0.91 16.56
C SER A 483 24.20 -2.25 15.97
N LYS A 484 23.56 -3.08 16.79
CA LYS A 484 22.84 -4.28 16.37
C LYS A 484 21.46 -4.27 16.95
N LEU A 485 20.46 -4.14 16.09
CA LEU A 485 19.04 -4.35 16.41
C LEU A 485 18.65 -5.74 15.93
N ASN A 486 18.08 -6.53 16.83
CA ASN A 486 17.45 -7.81 16.49
C ASN A 486 16.03 -7.78 17.02
N GLU A 487 15.07 -8.07 16.13
CA GLU A 487 13.65 -8.14 16.43
C GLU A 487 13.09 -9.49 16.04
N ARG A 488 12.22 -10.01 16.86
CA ARG A 488 11.48 -11.23 16.60
C ARG A 488 10.03 -11.00 16.96
N GLN A 489 9.13 -11.36 16.04
CA GLN A 489 7.70 -11.41 16.33
C GLN A 489 7.17 -12.79 15.99
N TYR A 490 6.41 -13.36 16.91
CA TYR A 490 5.63 -14.56 16.71
C TYR A 490 4.16 -14.21 16.85
N ASN A 491 3.39 -14.52 15.82
CA ASN A 491 1.96 -14.33 15.79
C ASN A 491 1.28 -15.65 15.41
N TRP A 492 0.17 -15.99 16.03
CA TRP A 492 -0.67 -17.08 15.55
C TRP A 492 -2.14 -16.73 15.64
N VAL A 493 -2.90 -17.23 14.66
CA VAL A 493 -4.35 -17.11 14.56
C VAL A 493 -4.93 -18.52 14.53
N LEU A 494 -5.93 -18.77 15.39
CA LEU A 494 -6.74 -19.99 15.39
C LEU A 494 -8.20 -19.60 15.17
N GLU A 495 -8.80 -20.08 14.09
CA GLU A 495 -10.22 -19.83 13.78
C GLU A 495 -10.96 -21.13 13.60
N ASN A 496 -12.14 -21.18 14.18
CA ASN A 496 -13.12 -22.25 14.04
C ASN A 496 -14.36 -21.66 13.38
N ILE A 497 -14.70 -22.13 12.19
CA ILE A 497 -15.76 -21.58 11.36
C ILE A 497 -16.76 -22.69 11.08
N LEU A 498 -18.01 -22.47 11.46
CA LEU A 498 -19.12 -23.36 11.16
C LEU A 498 -20.06 -22.64 10.18
N THR A 499 -20.26 -23.22 9.01
CA THR A 499 -21.14 -22.68 7.98
C THR A 499 -22.26 -23.66 7.70
N TYR A 500 -23.49 -23.16 7.62
CA TYR A 500 -24.66 -23.94 7.20
C TYR A 500 -25.37 -23.23 6.05
N THR A 501 -25.32 -23.83 4.87
CA THR A 501 -26.00 -23.34 3.66
C THR A 501 -27.19 -24.23 3.35
N LYS A 502 -28.37 -23.62 3.20
CA LYS A 502 -29.61 -24.36 2.90
C LYS A 502 -30.46 -23.61 1.90
N ARG A 503 -30.87 -24.30 0.86
CA ARG A 503 -31.89 -23.83 -0.09
C ARG A 503 -33.23 -24.47 0.29
N LEU A 504 -34.22 -23.62 0.55
CA LEU A 504 -35.60 -24.06 0.86
C LEU A 504 -36.53 -23.72 -0.32
N GLY A 505 -36.94 -24.74 -1.08
CA GLY A 505 -37.62 -24.56 -2.35
C GLY A 505 -36.73 -23.84 -3.39
N GLU A 506 -37.33 -23.16 -4.34
CA GLU A 506 -36.62 -22.43 -5.39
C GLU A 506 -36.27 -20.98 -5.01
N ASN A 507 -36.96 -20.46 -4.00
CA ASN A 507 -36.97 -19.02 -3.72
C ASN A 507 -36.16 -18.58 -2.49
N HIS A 508 -35.77 -19.47 -1.60
CA HIS A 508 -35.15 -19.11 -0.32
C HIS A 508 -33.79 -19.76 -0.17
N ASN A 509 -32.73 -18.94 -0.13
CA ASN A 509 -31.37 -19.36 0.15
C ASN A 509 -30.91 -18.77 1.48
N PHE A 510 -30.42 -19.62 2.38
CA PHE A 510 -29.86 -19.25 3.68
C PHE A 510 -28.43 -19.70 3.76
N ASP A 511 -27.58 -18.80 4.25
CA ASP A 511 -26.21 -19.10 4.64
C ASP A 511 -25.96 -18.52 6.04
N VAL A 512 -25.63 -19.38 6.98
CA VAL A 512 -25.35 -19.00 8.39
C VAL A 512 -23.91 -19.36 8.70
N THR A 513 -23.13 -18.38 9.13
CA THR A 513 -21.74 -18.56 9.53
C THR A 513 -21.56 -18.20 11.01
N LEU A 514 -20.97 -19.11 11.78
CA LEU A 514 -20.51 -18.85 13.14
C LEU A 514 -18.99 -18.96 13.19
N LEU A 515 -18.33 -18.05 13.92
CA LEU A 515 -16.88 -18.04 14.09
C LEU A 515 -16.50 -17.90 15.55
N LEU A 516 -15.50 -18.68 15.94
CA LEU A 516 -14.73 -18.51 17.17
C LEU A 516 -13.27 -18.37 16.78
N GLY A 517 -12.70 -17.19 17.04
CA GLY A 517 -11.31 -16.84 16.72
C GLY A 517 -10.48 -16.53 17.95
N ARG A 518 -9.19 -16.87 17.91
CA ARG A 518 -8.20 -16.39 18.87
C ARG A 518 -6.94 -15.97 18.10
N ASN A 519 -6.39 -14.82 18.48
CA ASN A 519 -5.13 -14.30 17.97
C ASN A 519 -4.21 -14.01 19.15
N HIS A 520 -2.92 -14.35 19.00
CA HIS A 520 -1.87 -14.07 19.95
C HIS A 520 -0.68 -13.47 19.21
N VAL A 521 -0.12 -12.39 19.72
CA VAL A 521 1.09 -11.74 19.24
C VAL A 521 2.08 -11.67 20.38
N GLU A 522 3.31 -12.09 20.13
CA GLU A 522 4.45 -11.94 21.03
C GLU A 522 5.60 -11.32 20.23
N ALA A 523 6.18 -10.25 20.75
CA ALA A 523 7.29 -9.57 20.12
C ALA A 523 8.37 -9.24 21.14
N GLU A 524 9.63 -9.34 20.70
CA GLU A 524 10.79 -8.99 21.47
C GLU A 524 11.81 -8.26 20.58
N SER A 525 12.52 -7.31 21.14
CA SER A 525 13.63 -6.61 20.50
C SER A 525 14.81 -6.48 21.42
N THR A 526 16.01 -6.49 20.84
CA THR A 526 17.26 -6.19 21.56
C THR A 526 18.13 -5.31 20.69
N THR A 527 18.54 -4.16 21.23
CA THR A 527 19.51 -3.26 20.64
C THR A 527 20.75 -3.26 21.48
N ALA A 528 21.90 -3.58 20.87
CA ALA A 528 23.21 -3.44 21.47
C ALA A 528 24.00 -2.40 20.67
N THR A 529 24.69 -1.49 21.38
CA THR A 529 25.52 -0.45 20.76
C THR A 529 26.93 -0.47 21.37
N GLY A 530 27.91 -0.11 20.54
CA GLY A 530 29.27 0.17 20.95
C GLY A 530 29.73 1.50 20.34
N GLU A 531 30.56 2.22 21.06
CA GLU A 531 31.15 3.48 20.59
C GLU A 531 32.66 3.48 20.89
N GLN A 532 33.41 4.28 20.13
CA GLN A 532 34.85 4.50 20.33
C GLN A 532 35.66 3.19 20.20
N PHE A 533 35.59 2.58 19.00
CA PHE A 533 36.36 1.38 18.69
C PHE A 533 37.81 1.75 18.35
N ASN A 534 38.77 1.13 19.05
CA ASN A 534 40.17 1.26 18.73
C ASN A 534 40.61 0.35 17.54
N VAL A 535 39.78 -0.66 17.23
CA VAL A 535 39.95 -1.56 16.10
C VAL A 535 38.63 -1.67 15.38
N ASP A 536 38.55 -1.23 14.13
CA ASP A 536 37.31 -1.13 13.34
C ASP A 536 37.14 -2.25 12.30
N VAL A 537 38.18 -3.07 12.05
CA VAL A 537 38.19 -4.12 11.03
C VAL A 537 37.10 -5.19 11.20
N LEU A 538 36.59 -5.39 12.42
CA LEU A 538 35.51 -6.34 12.71
C LEU A 538 34.10 -5.70 12.57
N GLY A 539 34.02 -4.39 12.42
CA GLY A 539 32.78 -3.66 12.28
C GLY A 539 31.77 -4.00 13.39
N PHE A 540 30.52 -4.16 13.03
CA PHE A 540 29.45 -4.57 13.95
C PHE A 540 29.58 -6.04 14.42
N ASN A 541 30.54 -6.85 13.90
CA ASN A 541 30.66 -8.25 14.29
C ASN A 541 31.25 -8.48 15.70
N ASN A 542 31.84 -7.42 16.29
CA ASN A 542 32.31 -7.49 17.67
C ASN A 542 32.13 -6.17 18.43
N LEU A 543 30.93 -5.96 18.99
CA LEU A 543 30.63 -4.77 19.79
C LEU A 543 31.44 -4.67 21.07
N GLY A 544 32.00 -5.77 21.56
CA GLY A 544 32.86 -5.83 22.76
C GLY A 544 34.17 -5.04 22.63
N LEU A 545 34.56 -4.62 21.42
CA LEU A 545 35.75 -3.77 21.18
C LEU A 545 35.49 -2.28 21.38
N GLY A 546 34.22 -1.86 21.48
CA GLY A 546 33.89 -0.48 21.81
C GLY A 546 34.15 -0.17 23.27
N GLU A 547 34.70 1.03 23.57
CA GLU A 547 34.94 1.47 24.93
C GLU A 547 33.66 1.74 25.70
N ILE A 548 32.62 2.23 25.01
CA ILE A 548 31.30 2.49 25.58
C ILE A 548 30.32 1.45 24.99
N GLN A 549 29.72 0.67 25.85
CA GLN A 549 28.77 -0.38 25.45
C GLN A 549 27.43 -0.16 26.15
N ARG A 550 26.30 -0.27 25.41
CA ARG A 550 24.95 -0.18 25.96
C ARG A 550 24.08 -1.28 25.35
N THR A 551 23.16 -1.78 26.15
CA THR A 551 22.16 -2.75 25.69
C THR A 551 20.79 -2.29 26.18
N ASN A 552 19.81 -2.38 25.31
CA ASN A 552 18.39 -2.17 25.59
C ASN A 552 17.58 -3.34 25.04
N SER A 553 16.52 -3.74 25.76
CA SER A 553 15.60 -4.76 25.28
C SER A 553 14.16 -4.43 25.67
N ALA A 554 13.22 -4.86 24.83
CA ALA A 554 11.80 -4.71 25.06
C ALA A 554 11.07 -5.98 24.63
N ALA A 555 9.95 -6.27 25.31
CA ALA A 555 9.06 -7.35 24.92
C ALA A 555 7.60 -6.99 25.23
N TYR A 556 6.68 -7.49 24.43
CA TYR A 556 5.25 -7.35 24.69
C TYR A 556 4.47 -8.54 24.16
N SER A 557 3.27 -8.72 24.69
CA SER A 557 2.29 -9.68 24.15
C SER A 557 0.90 -9.08 24.09
N VAL A 558 0.13 -9.52 23.09
CA VAL A 558 -1.29 -9.14 22.90
C VAL A 558 -2.10 -10.39 22.60
N ASP A 559 -3.20 -10.57 23.34
CA ASP A 559 -4.20 -11.60 23.09
C ASP A 559 -5.51 -10.99 22.66
N MET A 560 -6.15 -11.60 21.64
CA MET A 560 -7.49 -11.26 21.21
C MET A 560 -8.35 -12.51 21.08
N VAL A 561 -9.64 -12.35 21.37
CA VAL A 561 -10.65 -13.37 21.16
C VAL A 561 -11.84 -12.77 20.42
N SER A 562 -12.43 -13.54 19.50
CA SER A 562 -13.50 -13.07 18.63
C SER A 562 -14.62 -14.09 18.53
N TYR A 563 -15.85 -13.62 18.60
CA TYR A 563 -17.08 -14.38 18.35
C TYR A 563 -17.87 -13.68 17.26
N MET A 564 -18.34 -14.40 16.25
CA MET A 564 -19.15 -13.81 15.18
C MET A 564 -20.29 -14.74 14.79
N ALA A 565 -21.43 -14.14 14.51
CA ALA A 565 -22.56 -14.78 13.84
C ALA A 565 -22.97 -13.92 12.63
N ARG A 566 -23.11 -14.55 11.46
CA ARG A 566 -23.57 -13.90 10.22
C ARG A 566 -24.69 -14.74 9.61
N VAL A 567 -25.71 -14.07 9.12
CA VAL A 567 -26.82 -14.66 8.35
C VAL A 567 -26.93 -13.92 7.03
N ASN A 568 -26.79 -14.64 5.93
CA ASN A 568 -27.14 -14.19 4.59
C ASN A 568 -28.45 -14.87 4.18
N TYR A 569 -29.39 -14.06 3.72
CA TYR A 569 -30.69 -14.56 3.24
C TYR A 569 -30.98 -13.96 1.88
N GLN A 570 -31.38 -14.80 0.93
CA GLN A 570 -31.81 -14.38 -0.40
C GLN A 570 -33.19 -14.89 -0.69
N PHE A 571 -34.05 -13.97 -1.14
CA PHE A 571 -35.40 -14.29 -1.59
C PHE A 571 -35.55 -14.05 -3.08
N LYS A 572 -35.90 -15.10 -3.80
CA LYS A 572 -36.09 -15.12 -5.28
C LYS A 572 -34.87 -14.61 -6.05
N ASN A 573 -33.66 -14.66 -5.48
CA ASN A 573 -32.43 -14.07 -5.98
C ASN A 573 -32.53 -12.56 -6.34
N ARG A 574 -33.54 -11.84 -5.78
CA ARG A 574 -33.80 -10.42 -5.99
C ARG A 574 -33.60 -9.59 -4.75
N TYR A 575 -33.96 -10.10 -3.60
CA TYR A 575 -33.85 -9.43 -2.32
C TYR A 575 -32.81 -10.15 -1.47
N MET A 576 -31.79 -9.45 -1.07
CA MET A 576 -30.71 -9.98 -0.26
C MET A 576 -30.66 -9.25 1.06
N LEU A 577 -30.47 -9.98 2.15
CA LEU A 577 -30.27 -9.47 3.50
C LEU A 577 -29.03 -10.13 4.08
N THR A 578 -28.11 -9.31 4.59
CA THR A 578 -26.98 -9.77 5.42
C THR A 578 -27.09 -9.14 6.79
N LEU A 579 -27.02 -9.95 7.85
CA LEU A 579 -26.95 -9.51 9.23
C LEU A 579 -25.69 -10.12 9.86
N THR A 580 -24.88 -9.29 10.51
CA THR A 580 -23.66 -9.73 11.21
C THR A 580 -23.65 -9.15 12.62
N ALA A 581 -23.29 -9.95 13.59
CA ALA A 581 -22.97 -9.51 14.94
C ALA A 581 -21.62 -10.13 15.33
N ARG A 582 -20.69 -9.28 15.73
CA ARG A 582 -19.38 -9.70 16.18
C ARG A 582 -19.04 -9.11 17.54
N LYS A 583 -18.44 -9.94 18.40
CA LYS A 583 -17.94 -9.51 19.72
C LYS A 583 -16.47 -9.82 19.79
N ASP A 584 -15.66 -8.79 19.97
CA ASP A 584 -14.21 -8.89 20.12
C ASP A 584 -13.78 -8.53 21.54
N GLY A 585 -12.75 -9.21 22.03
CA GLY A 585 -12.06 -8.88 23.27
C GLY A 585 -10.57 -8.76 23.04
N SER A 586 -9.91 -7.78 23.69
CA SER A 586 -8.47 -7.55 23.58
C SER A 586 -7.84 -7.33 24.96
N SER A 587 -6.61 -7.84 25.11
CA SER A 587 -5.82 -7.67 26.32
C SER A 587 -5.28 -6.25 26.53
N VAL A 588 -5.25 -5.42 25.48
CA VAL A 588 -4.71 -4.02 25.59
C VAL A 588 -5.62 -3.11 26.41
N PHE A 589 -6.93 -3.43 26.47
CA PHE A 589 -7.90 -2.69 27.29
C PHE A 589 -7.96 -3.19 28.72
N SER A 590 -8.36 -2.30 29.61
CA SER A 590 -8.59 -2.60 31.02
C SER A 590 -9.72 -3.62 31.22
N VAL A 591 -9.79 -4.17 32.43
CA VAL A 591 -10.74 -5.23 32.81
C VAL A 591 -12.21 -4.86 32.55
N ASN A 592 -12.57 -3.59 32.63
CA ASN A 592 -13.93 -3.10 32.49
C ASN A 592 -14.40 -3.08 31.03
N ASN A 593 -13.51 -2.84 30.06
CA ASN A 593 -13.84 -2.56 28.66
C ASN A 593 -13.12 -3.47 27.65
N LYS A 594 -12.69 -4.67 28.08
CA LYS A 594 -11.99 -5.62 27.19
C LYS A 594 -12.83 -6.03 25.99
N TYR A 595 -14.15 -6.08 26.11
CA TYR A 595 -15.05 -6.59 25.09
C TYR A 595 -15.92 -5.50 24.52
N ALA A 596 -16.05 -5.48 23.17
CA ALA A 596 -17.03 -4.65 22.48
C ALA A 596 -17.82 -5.49 21.47
N THR A 597 -19.03 -5.04 21.13
CA THR A 597 -19.92 -5.71 20.18
C THR A 597 -20.22 -4.80 19.00
N PHE A 598 -20.08 -5.35 17.81
CA PHE A 598 -20.18 -4.65 16.54
C PHE A 598 -21.28 -5.28 15.68
N PRO A 599 -22.52 -4.74 15.68
CA PRO A 599 -23.59 -5.16 14.80
C PRO A 599 -23.50 -4.50 13.43
N SER A 600 -23.89 -5.20 12.38
CA SER A 600 -24.07 -4.63 11.04
C SER A 600 -25.17 -5.32 10.26
N GLY A 601 -25.78 -4.60 9.31
CA GLY A 601 -26.79 -5.12 8.43
C GLY A 601 -26.73 -4.46 7.06
N SER A 602 -27.09 -5.23 6.02
CA SER A 602 -27.20 -4.71 4.67
C SER A 602 -28.33 -5.36 3.90
N LEU A 603 -28.91 -4.58 2.99
CA LEU A 603 -30.00 -4.97 2.11
C LEU A 603 -29.60 -4.67 0.68
N ALA A 604 -29.96 -5.57 -0.25
CA ALA A 604 -29.85 -5.30 -1.67
C ALA A 604 -31.13 -5.74 -2.39
N TRP A 605 -31.50 -4.98 -3.40
CA TRP A 605 -32.66 -5.24 -4.26
C TRP A 605 -32.26 -5.12 -5.72
N ILE A 606 -32.41 -6.19 -6.49
CA ILE A 606 -32.24 -6.20 -7.93
C ILE A 606 -33.59 -5.79 -8.58
N VAL A 607 -33.66 -4.52 -8.92
CA VAL A 607 -34.89 -3.88 -9.42
C VAL A 607 -35.26 -4.42 -10.80
N THR A 608 -34.28 -4.67 -11.66
CA THR A 608 -34.50 -5.20 -13.02
C THR A 608 -35.16 -6.54 -13.10
N ASP A 609 -35.05 -7.37 -12.03
CA ASP A 609 -35.70 -8.68 -12.00
C ASP A 609 -37.22 -8.59 -11.70
N GLU A 610 -37.74 -7.39 -11.45
CA GLU A 610 -39.15 -7.15 -11.24
C GLU A 610 -39.93 -7.11 -12.53
N GLU A 611 -41.22 -7.55 -12.49
CA GLU A 611 -42.05 -7.64 -13.67
C GLU A 611 -42.29 -6.29 -14.35
N PHE A 612 -42.36 -5.21 -13.57
CA PHE A 612 -42.57 -3.88 -14.14
C PHE A 612 -41.33 -3.30 -14.87
N MET A 613 -40.15 -3.91 -14.72
CA MET A 613 -38.91 -3.50 -15.38
C MET A 613 -38.62 -4.27 -16.68
N ARG A 614 -39.29 -5.41 -16.94
CA ARG A 614 -39.05 -6.31 -18.07
C ARG A 614 -39.12 -5.65 -19.45
N ASN A 615 -39.83 -4.54 -19.59
CA ASN A 615 -39.99 -3.84 -20.87
C ASN A 615 -38.84 -2.87 -21.20
N LEU A 616 -37.87 -2.69 -20.29
CA LEU A 616 -36.73 -1.79 -20.46
C LEU A 616 -35.51 -2.57 -21.00
N ALA A 617 -35.55 -2.94 -22.28
CA ALA A 617 -34.51 -3.76 -22.92
C ALA A 617 -33.12 -3.12 -22.98
N PHE A 618 -32.99 -1.83 -22.68
CA PHE A 618 -31.70 -1.13 -22.61
C PHE A 618 -31.00 -1.23 -21.24
N LEU A 619 -31.74 -1.67 -20.20
CA LEU A 619 -31.30 -1.76 -18.83
C LEU A 619 -31.08 -3.23 -18.45
N ASP A 620 -29.83 -3.67 -18.38
CA ASP A 620 -29.46 -5.06 -18.09
C ASP A 620 -29.50 -5.35 -16.59
N MET A 621 -29.04 -4.40 -15.76
CA MET A 621 -29.06 -4.48 -14.31
C MET A 621 -29.30 -3.11 -13.69
N LEU A 622 -30.16 -3.08 -12.69
CA LEU A 622 -30.29 -2.00 -11.71
C LEU A 622 -30.42 -2.63 -10.33
N LYS A 623 -29.46 -2.39 -9.48
CA LYS A 623 -29.41 -2.92 -8.12
C LYS A 623 -29.22 -1.77 -7.14
N LEU A 624 -30.07 -1.74 -6.12
CA LEU A 624 -29.95 -0.79 -5.01
C LEU A 624 -29.38 -1.50 -3.80
N ARG A 625 -28.44 -0.87 -3.12
CA ARG A 625 -27.83 -1.40 -1.88
C ARG A 625 -27.86 -0.35 -0.79
N VAL A 626 -28.12 -0.80 0.44
CA VAL A 626 -28.02 0.01 1.65
C VAL A 626 -27.38 -0.82 2.74
N SER A 627 -26.41 -0.26 3.44
CA SER A 627 -25.81 -0.90 4.61
C SER A 627 -25.65 0.10 5.76
N TYR A 628 -25.73 -0.43 6.98
CA TYR A 628 -25.43 0.27 8.20
C TYR A 628 -24.78 -0.67 9.19
N GLY A 629 -23.74 -0.21 9.88
CA GLY A 629 -23.08 -1.04 10.87
C GLY A 629 -22.03 -0.29 11.67
N ALA A 630 -21.52 -0.98 12.70
CA ALA A 630 -20.44 -0.51 13.54
C ALA A 630 -19.25 -1.46 13.45
N VAL A 631 -18.04 -0.90 13.46
CA VAL A 631 -16.78 -1.62 13.56
C VAL A 631 -15.87 -0.93 14.58
N GLY A 632 -15.02 -1.69 15.23
CA GLY A 632 -14.10 -1.16 16.23
C GLY A 632 -12.71 -0.84 15.69
N ASN A 633 -11.97 -0.02 16.43
CA ASN A 633 -10.53 0.17 16.25
C ASN A 633 -9.84 0.00 17.62
N GLN A 634 -8.78 -0.79 17.63
CA GLN A 634 -8.00 -1.07 18.85
C GLN A 634 -6.96 0.01 19.14
N ALA A 635 -6.75 0.94 18.34
CA ALA A 635 -5.91 2.15 18.25
C ALA A 635 -4.96 2.51 19.45
N ILE A 636 -4.64 1.56 20.35
CA ILE A 636 -3.68 1.72 21.45
C ILE A 636 -2.60 0.63 21.44
N GLU A 637 -1.41 1.00 21.86
CA GLU A 637 -0.28 0.11 22.04
C GLU A 637 -0.49 -0.81 23.27
N PRO A 638 0.19 -1.95 23.35
CA PRO A 638 0.17 -2.81 24.51
C PRO A 638 0.49 -2.05 25.80
N TYR A 639 -0.26 -2.36 26.86
CA TYR A 639 -0.08 -1.83 28.22
C TYR A 639 -0.40 -0.34 28.42
N GLN A 640 -0.83 0.41 27.41
CA GLN A 640 -1.17 1.84 27.55
C GLN A 640 -2.37 2.11 28.45
N SER A 641 -3.20 1.13 28.74
CA SER A 641 -4.26 1.24 29.74
C SER A 641 -3.75 1.17 31.19
N LEU A 642 -2.49 0.78 31.39
CA LEU A 642 -1.89 0.57 32.69
C LEU A 642 -1.03 1.77 33.13
N THR A 643 -0.91 1.95 34.45
CA THR A 643 0.12 2.82 35.01
C THR A 643 1.47 2.15 34.90
N LEU A 644 2.38 2.76 34.15
CA LEU A 644 3.71 2.24 33.90
C LEU A 644 4.77 3.04 34.64
N SER A 645 5.85 2.35 35.00
CA SER A 645 7.04 2.95 35.61
C SER A 645 8.20 2.89 34.62
N SER A 646 9.08 3.86 34.71
CA SER A 646 10.37 3.89 34.01
C SER A 646 11.52 4.02 34.99
N THR A 647 12.72 3.65 34.54
CA THR A 647 13.93 3.81 35.33
C THR A 647 14.61 5.14 35.00
N GLN A 648 15.05 5.85 36.01
CA GLN A 648 15.80 7.08 35.85
C GLN A 648 17.09 7.01 36.70
N ARG A 649 18.21 7.40 36.11
CA ARG A 649 19.47 7.52 36.85
C ARG A 649 19.52 8.85 37.56
N TYR A 650 19.89 8.83 38.83
CA TYR A 650 20.06 10.00 39.67
C TYR A 650 21.43 9.96 40.33
N VAL A 651 22.10 11.12 40.47
CA VAL A 651 23.38 11.27 41.14
C VAL A 651 23.12 11.99 42.48
N PHE A 652 23.46 11.33 43.59
CA PHE A 652 23.38 11.92 44.91
C PHE A 652 24.70 12.61 45.27
N GLY A 653 24.77 13.91 45.07
CA GLY A 653 25.92 14.74 45.34
C GLY A 653 26.94 14.82 44.20
N ASP A 654 27.89 15.77 44.32
CA ASP A 654 28.94 16.02 43.32
C ASP A 654 29.93 14.87 43.25
N GLY A 655 30.06 14.24 42.06
CA GLY A 655 31.03 13.17 41.81
C GLY A 655 30.65 11.80 42.35
N GLY A 656 29.41 11.60 42.84
CA GLY A 656 28.90 10.29 43.31
C GLY A 656 28.52 9.36 42.13
N PRO A 657 28.52 8.03 42.36
CA PRO A 657 28.03 7.11 41.36
C PRO A 657 26.52 7.32 41.07
N SER A 658 26.10 7.16 39.84
CA SER A 658 24.68 7.22 39.51
C SER A 658 23.92 6.00 40.07
N SER A 659 22.82 6.28 40.77
CA SER A 659 21.89 5.25 41.27
C SER A 659 20.68 5.14 40.35
N LEU A 660 20.19 3.93 40.18
CA LEU A 660 18.99 3.68 39.40
C LEU A 660 17.75 3.87 40.28
N GLY A 661 16.93 4.85 39.96
CA GLY A 661 15.63 5.09 40.55
C GLY A 661 14.49 4.56 39.67
N VAL A 662 13.32 4.37 40.24
CA VAL A 662 12.08 4.07 39.54
C VAL A 662 11.12 5.24 39.70
N VAL A 663 10.63 5.76 38.59
CA VAL A 663 9.65 6.84 38.53
C VAL A 663 8.41 6.39 37.78
N THR A 664 7.26 6.96 38.10
CA THR A 664 6.05 6.75 37.30
C THR A 664 6.20 7.42 35.93
N ALA A 665 5.89 6.70 34.85
CA ALA A 665 6.07 7.19 33.48
C ALA A 665 4.76 7.63 32.85
N THR A 666 3.73 6.78 32.95
CA THR A 666 2.41 7.04 32.37
C THR A 666 1.31 6.79 33.39
N LEU A 667 0.26 7.60 33.35
CA LEU A 667 -0.96 7.39 34.12
C LEU A 667 -1.89 6.46 33.34
N GLY A 668 -2.23 5.31 33.95
CA GLY A 668 -3.21 4.38 33.38
C GLY A 668 -4.63 4.93 33.46
N ASN A 669 -5.49 4.39 32.61
CA ASN A 669 -6.92 4.69 32.61
C ASN A 669 -7.72 3.39 32.45
N ASP A 670 -8.41 3.01 33.51
CA ASP A 670 -9.20 1.77 33.54
C ASP A 670 -10.49 1.83 32.73
N ASP A 671 -10.92 3.03 32.32
CA ASP A 671 -12.12 3.26 31.55
C ASP A 671 -11.89 3.31 30.03
N LEU A 672 -10.61 3.11 29.59
CA LEU A 672 -10.31 3.06 28.17
C LEU A 672 -11.13 1.98 27.45
N THR A 673 -11.76 2.40 26.34
CA THR A 673 -12.57 1.55 25.48
C THR A 673 -12.20 1.71 24.02
N TRP A 674 -12.83 0.91 23.18
CA TRP A 674 -12.64 0.89 21.73
C TRP A 674 -13.11 2.18 21.06
N GLU A 675 -12.36 2.67 20.08
CA GLU A 675 -12.93 3.60 19.10
C GLU A 675 -13.97 2.83 18.27
N THR A 676 -15.09 3.47 17.96
CA THR A 676 -16.18 2.86 17.21
C THR A 676 -16.56 3.69 16.01
N THR A 677 -16.42 3.09 14.83
CA THR A 677 -16.80 3.70 13.55
C THR A 677 -18.16 3.15 13.13
N LYS A 678 -19.15 4.05 12.96
CA LYS A 678 -20.49 3.76 12.45
C LYS A 678 -20.63 4.29 11.04
N THR A 679 -20.91 3.42 10.08
CA THR A 679 -21.00 3.78 8.66
C THR A 679 -22.37 3.46 8.09
N ALA A 680 -22.99 4.46 7.45
CA ALA A 680 -24.11 4.29 6.53
C ALA A 680 -23.61 4.38 5.10
N ASN A 681 -24.00 3.43 4.25
CA ASN A 681 -23.61 3.39 2.84
C ASN A 681 -24.83 3.14 1.94
N PHE A 682 -24.96 3.92 0.86
CA PHE A 682 -26.00 3.80 -0.16
C PHE A 682 -25.33 3.63 -1.52
N ALA A 683 -25.76 2.64 -2.29
CA ALA A 683 -25.15 2.37 -3.58
C ALA A 683 -26.19 2.00 -4.64
N VAL A 684 -25.87 2.37 -5.88
CA VAL A 684 -26.61 2.02 -7.09
C VAL A 684 -25.64 1.37 -8.06
N ASP A 685 -25.85 0.08 -8.35
CA ASP A 685 -25.14 -0.63 -9.40
C ASP A 685 -26.02 -0.65 -10.64
N PHE A 686 -25.44 -0.39 -11.81
CA PHE A 686 -26.16 -0.32 -13.06
C PHE A 686 -25.38 -0.93 -14.20
N GLU A 687 -26.11 -1.57 -15.14
CA GLU A 687 -25.59 -2.07 -16.41
C GLU A 687 -26.57 -1.72 -17.52
N PHE A 688 -26.06 -1.21 -18.65
CA PHE A 688 -26.85 -0.78 -19.79
C PHE A 688 -26.30 -1.34 -21.10
N PHE A 689 -27.22 -1.53 -22.09
CA PHE A 689 -26.89 -1.85 -23.49
C PHE A 689 -26.06 -3.12 -23.65
N GLN A 690 -26.50 -4.24 -23.08
CA GLN A 690 -25.80 -5.52 -23.05
C GLN A 690 -24.43 -5.39 -22.37
N ARG A 691 -24.43 -4.74 -21.18
CA ARG A 691 -23.26 -4.48 -20.35
C ARG A 691 -22.18 -3.60 -21.01
N ARG A 692 -22.54 -2.84 -22.08
CA ARG A 692 -21.58 -1.91 -22.68
C ARG A 692 -21.25 -0.72 -21.79
N ILE A 693 -22.13 -0.41 -20.87
CA ILE A 693 -21.91 0.60 -19.83
C ILE A 693 -22.25 -0.06 -18.52
N ALA A 694 -21.29 -0.21 -17.64
CA ALA A 694 -21.47 -0.77 -16.30
C ALA A 694 -20.84 0.16 -15.27
N GLY A 695 -21.47 0.29 -14.10
CA GLY A 695 -20.91 1.16 -13.07
C GLY A 695 -21.59 1.05 -11.73
N THR A 696 -20.99 1.73 -10.76
CA THR A 696 -21.47 1.85 -9.39
C THR A 696 -21.33 3.29 -8.93
N ILE A 697 -22.38 3.84 -8.32
CA ILE A 697 -22.37 5.11 -7.60
C ILE A 697 -22.61 4.80 -6.14
N GLU A 698 -21.71 5.27 -5.24
CA GLU A 698 -21.83 5.07 -3.81
C GLU A 698 -21.75 6.39 -3.06
N TYR A 699 -22.61 6.58 -2.07
CA TYR A 699 -22.53 7.62 -1.06
C TYR A 699 -22.36 7.00 0.31
N TYR A 700 -21.39 7.48 1.08
CA TYR A 700 -21.16 7.02 2.44
C TYR A 700 -21.10 8.17 3.44
N ASN A 701 -21.48 7.85 4.68
CA ASN A 701 -21.30 8.70 5.86
C ASN A 701 -20.83 7.85 7.02
N SER A 702 -19.61 8.10 7.48
CA SER A 702 -18.89 7.34 8.49
C SER A 702 -18.53 8.23 9.66
N ASN A 703 -18.97 7.84 10.86
CA ASN A 703 -18.77 8.59 12.09
C ASN A 703 -17.96 7.76 13.07
N THR A 704 -16.80 8.23 13.49
CA THR A 704 -15.94 7.57 14.49
C THR A 704 -16.05 8.28 15.81
N GLU A 705 -16.55 7.59 16.80
CA GLU A 705 -16.81 8.08 18.15
C GLU A 705 -15.80 7.45 19.15
N ASN A 706 -15.67 8.06 20.34
CA ASN A 706 -14.81 7.60 21.42
C ASN A 706 -13.34 7.52 20.98
N LEU A 707 -12.87 8.52 20.27
CA LEU A 707 -11.48 8.58 19.82
C LEU A 707 -10.51 8.49 20.99
N LEU A 708 -9.46 7.69 20.83
CA LEU A 708 -8.39 7.55 21.81
C LEU A 708 -7.43 8.74 21.68
N VAL A 709 -7.53 9.69 22.58
CA VAL A 709 -6.79 10.94 22.52
C VAL A 709 -6.01 11.16 23.82
N ARG A 710 -4.77 11.61 23.70
CA ARG A 710 -3.94 11.99 24.83
C ARG A 710 -4.32 13.40 25.27
N ARG A 711 -4.92 13.50 26.47
CA ARG A 711 -5.30 14.75 27.10
C ARG A 711 -4.21 15.23 28.03
N ASN A 712 -3.78 16.48 27.89
CA ASN A 712 -2.85 17.10 28.83
C ASN A 712 -3.55 17.34 30.17
N ILE A 713 -2.82 17.07 31.25
CA ILE A 713 -3.29 17.29 32.62
C ILE A 713 -2.27 18.13 33.38
N PRO A 714 -2.69 18.84 34.46
CA PRO A 714 -1.78 19.62 35.29
C PRO A 714 -0.67 18.77 35.89
N VAL A 715 0.59 19.17 35.68
CA VAL A 715 1.81 18.43 36.10
C VAL A 715 1.89 18.23 37.62
N MET A 716 1.10 18.93 38.41
CA MET A 716 1.01 18.77 39.85
C MET A 716 0.66 17.34 40.29
N ASN A 717 0.07 16.55 39.40
CA ASN A 717 -0.28 15.14 39.63
C ASN A 717 0.90 14.19 39.35
N GLY A 718 2.08 14.71 38.98
CA GLY A 718 3.25 13.91 38.59
C GLY A 718 3.21 13.37 37.20
N TYR A 719 2.18 13.67 36.42
CA TYR A 719 1.98 13.22 35.02
C TYR A 719 1.67 14.43 34.15
N THR A 720 2.05 14.36 32.87
CA THR A 720 1.79 15.43 31.90
C THR A 720 0.53 15.18 31.09
N SER A 721 0.12 13.93 30.96
CA SER A 721 -1.03 13.56 30.14
C SER A 721 -1.66 12.22 30.57
N ILE A 722 -2.89 12.02 30.16
CA ILE A 722 -3.66 10.77 30.29
C ILE A 722 -4.32 10.42 28.95
N LEU A 723 -4.36 9.13 28.60
CA LEU A 723 -5.11 8.66 27.44
C LEU A 723 -6.60 8.53 27.82
N THR A 724 -7.49 9.08 26.98
CA THR A 724 -8.93 9.07 27.22
C THR A 724 -9.71 8.82 25.93
N ASN A 725 -10.94 8.32 26.06
CA ASN A 725 -11.86 8.19 24.94
C ASN A 725 -12.75 9.44 24.86
N VAL A 726 -12.39 10.35 23.96
CA VAL A 726 -13.12 11.59 23.67
C VAL A 726 -13.01 11.94 22.21
N GLY A 727 -13.89 12.78 21.75
CA GLY A 727 -13.84 13.27 20.37
C GLY A 727 -14.62 12.40 19.37
N GLU A 728 -14.86 13.01 18.24
CA GLU A 728 -15.65 12.45 17.15
C GLU A 728 -15.16 13.01 15.82
N VAL A 729 -15.00 12.15 14.82
CA VAL A 729 -14.59 12.49 13.46
C VAL A 729 -15.57 11.93 12.45
N ASN A 730 -15.94 12.73 11.47
CA ASN A 730 -16.81 12.32 10.38
C ASN A 730 -16.06 12.29 9.04
N ASN A 731 -16.30 11.23 8.26
CA ASN A 731 -15.91 11.10 6.86
C ASN A 731 -17.16 10.86 6.02
N ARG A 732 -17.40 11.69 5.02
CA ARG A 732 -18.49 11.50 4.06
C ARG A 732 -18.04 11.75 2.64
N GLY A 733 -18.58 10.99 1.70
CA GLY A 733 -18.10 11.10 0.33
C GLY A 733 -18.97 10.43 -0.71
N LEU A 734 -18.58 10.68 -1.96
CA LEU A 734 -19.18 10.13 -3.16
C LEU A 734 -18.11 9.39 -3.96
N GLU A 735 -18.43 8.18 -4.38
CA GLU A 735 -17.57 7.35 -5.21
C GLU A 735 -18.32 6.93 -6.48
N LEU A 736 -17.62 6.95 -7.62
CA LEU A 736 -18.12 6.50 -8.91
C LEU A 736 -17.09 5.57 -9.53
N SER A 737 -17.53 4.42 -10.01
CA SER A 737 -16.80 3.61 -10.97
C SER A 737 -17.65 3.42 -12.22
N LEU A 738 -17.03 3.55 -13.39
CA LEU A 738 -17.69 3.42 -14.68
C LEU A 738 -16.78 2.68 -15.65
N THR A 739 -17.25 1.58 -16.18
CA THR A 739 -16.59 0.84 -17.26
C THR A 739 -17.46 0.94 -18.52
N THR A 740 -16.84 1.25 -19.66
CA THR A 740 -17.51 1.32 -20.96
C THR A 740 -16.79 0.47 -22.00
N ASP A 741 -17.53 -0.36 -22.69
CA ASP A 741 -17.09 -1.06 -23.92
C ASP A 741 -17.38 -0.18 -25.13
N ASN A 742 -16.44 0.68 -25.49
CA ASN A 742 -16.61 1.66 -26.56
C ASN A 742 -16.73 0.97 -27.92
N ILE A 743 -15.87 -0.02 -28.17
CA ILE A 743 -15.87 -0.83 -29.38
C ILE A 743 -15.65 -2.29 -28.98
N ARG A 744 -16.61 -3.16 -29.37
CA ARG A 744 -16.53 -4.60 -29.17
C ARG A 744 -16.66 -5.27 -30.54
N LYS A 745 -15.52 -5.45 -31.22
CA LYS A 745 -15.39 -6.18 -32.48
C LYS A 745 -14.36 -7.29 -32.29
N GLU A 746 -14.48 -8.36 -33.05
CA GLU A 746 -13.60 -9.52 -32.97
C GLU A 746 -12.09 -9.14 -33.04
N GLN A 747 -11.72 -8.30 -33.99
CA GLN A 747 -10.33 -7.89 -34.21
C GLN A 747 -9.92 -6.61 -33.44
N PHE A 748 -10.91 -5.82 -32.97
CA PHE A 748 -10.62 -4.57 -32.27
C PHE A 748 -11.57 -4.36 -31.09
N GLN A 749 -11.00 -4.25 -29.91
CA GLN A 749 -11.71 -3.96 -28.67
C GLN A 749 -11.14 -2.69 -28.05
N TRP A 750 -12.02 -1.85 -27.53
CA TRP A 750 -11.65 -0.66 -26.78
C TRP A 750 -12.56 -0.51 -25.58
N THR A 751 -11.96 -0.61 -24.38
CA THR A 751 -12.65 -0.39 -23.10
C THR A 751 -12.06 0.81 -22.40
N THR A 752 -12.90 1.54 -21.66
CA THR A 752 -12.50 2.66 -20.82
C THR A 752 -13.03 2.44 -19.41
N ASP A 753 -12.15 2.55 -18.42
CA ASP A 753 -12.50 2.56 -16.99
C ASP A 753 -12.26 3.96 -16.45
N PHE A 754 -13.29 4.53 -15.85
CA PHE A 754 -13.23 5.82 -15.17
C PHE A 754 -13.61 5.65 -13.71
N THR A 755 -12.82 6.24 -12.83
CA THR A 755 -13.08 6.28 -11.39
C THR A 755 -13.02 7.70 -10.88
N PHE A 756 -13.89 7.98 -9.91
CA PHE A 756 -13.92 9.26 -9.20
C PHE A 756 -14.21 9.01 -7.73
N SER A 757 -13.53 9.72 -6.85
CA SER A 757 -13.87 9.78 -5.43
C SER A 757 -13.73 11.19 -4.87
N HIS A 758 -14.66 11.53 -4.00
CA HIS A 758 -14.66 12.74 -3.20
C HIS A 758 -14.83 12.35 -1.74
N ASN A 759 -13.96 12.86 -0.86
CA ASN A 759 -14.07 12.68 0.59
C ASN A 759 -14.03 14.04 1.30
N LYS A 760 -14.93 14.24 2.26
CA LYS A 760 -14.89 15.34 3.23
C LYS A 760 -14.65 14.75 4.62
N ASN A 761 -13.51 15.07 5.20
CA ASN A 761 -13.14 14.74 6.59
C ASN A 761 -13.40 15.95 7.48
N GLU A 762 -13.98 15.77 8.68
CA GLU A 762 -14.16 16.84 9.65
C GLU A 762 -14.14 16.31 11.09
N ILE A 763 -13.53 17.07 11.99
CA ILE A 763 -13.61 16.87 13.44
C ILE A 763 -14.98 17.40 13.88
N VAL A 764 -15.78 16.55 14.52
CA VAL A 764 -17.13 16.91 14.98
C VAL A 764 -17.09 17.36 16.44
N HIS A 765 -16.35 16.62 17.27
CA HIS A 765 -16.13 16.93 18.69
C HIS A 765 -14.68 16.63 19.08
N LEU A 766 -14.16 17.34 20.08
CA LEU A 766 -12.86 17.12 20.71
C LEU A 766 -13.03 16.68 22.17
N PHE A 767 -12.90 17.63 23.11
CA PHE A 767 -12.91 17.34 24.55
C PHE A 767 -14.23 17.70 25.23
N LYS A 768 -15.18 18.30 24.52
CA LYS A 768 -16.45 18.82 25.02
C LYS A 768 -16.25 19.80 26.17
N THR A 769 -15.22 20.63 26.10
CA THR A 769 -14.89 21.67 27.06
C THR A 769 -15.18 23.03 26.45
N ASP A 770 -15.68 23.96 27.27
CA ASP A 770 -15.88 25.37 26.97
C ASP A 770 -15.14 26.15 28.06
N LEU A 771 -13.86 26.44 27.85
CA LEU A 771 -13.00 27.10 28.81
C LEU A 771 -13.11 28.63 28.69
N ASN A 772 -13.48 29.12 27.52
CA ASN A 772 -13.64 30.52 27.23
C ASN A 772 -15.04 31.06 27.60
N GLY A 773 -16.03 30.17 27.78
CA GLY A 773 -17.40 30.52 28.21
C GLY A 773 -18.30 31.10 27.10
N ASP A 774 -17.98 30.82 25.82
CA ASP A 774 -18.74 31.32 24.67
C ASP A 774 -19.93 30.44 24.29
N GLY A 775 -20.12 29.32 24.97
CA GLY A 775 -21.19 28.35 24.72
C GLY A 775 -20.89 27.36 23.59
N GLN A 776 -19.68 27.38 23.03
CA GLN A 776 -19.21 26.45 22.04
C GLN A 776 -18.07 25.58 22.62
N GLU A 777 -17.78 24.46 21.98
CA GLU A 777 -16.67 23.61 22.36
C GLU A 777 -15.36 24.21 21.84
N ASP A 778 -14.31 24.24 22.70
CA ASP A 778 -13.01 24.81 22.32
C ASP A 778 -12.25 23.97 21.30
N ASP A 779 -11.60 24.63 20.34
CA ASP A 779 -10.61 24.06 19.46
C ASP A 779 -9.30 23.73 20.20
N ASN A 780 -8.54 22.78 19.75
CA ASN A 780 -7.23 22.46 20.26
C ASN A 780 -6.13 23.04 19.35
N ILE A 781 -5.80 24.30 19.55
CA ILE A 781 -4.84 25.04 18.73
C ILE A 781 -3.46 24.38 18.79
N ALA A 782 -3.04 23.87 19.96
CA ALA A 782 -1.72 23.26 20.15
C ALA A 782 -1.48 22.03 19.25
N ASN A 783 -2.53 21.28 18.95
CA ASN A 783 -2.48 20.11 18.06
C ASN A 783 -3.02 20.42 16.65
N SER A 784 -3.39 21.68 16.37
CA SER A 784 -4.04 22.08 15.11
C SER A 784 -5.34 21.30 14.83
N TRP A 785 -6.13 21.04 15.87
CA TRP A 785 -7.42 20.38 15.76
C TRP A 785 -8.54 21.39 15.91
N PHE A 786 -9.33 21.57 14.86
CA PHE A 786 -10.39 22.56 14.75
C PHE A 786 -11.71 21.88 14.46
N ILE A 787 -12.74 22.20 15.24
CA ILE A 787 -14.09 21.66 15.06
C ILE A 787 -14.67 22.15 13.72
N GLY A 788 -15.27 21.23 12.95
CA GLY A 788 -15.75 21.48 11.60
C GLY A 788 -14.67 21.54 10.50
N LYS A 789 -13.39 21.30 10.85
CA LYS A 789 -12.29 21.26 9.89
C LYS A 789 -11.69 19.85 9.79
N PRO A 790 -10.96 19.55 8.70
CA PRO A 790 -10.30 18.26 8.54
C PRO A 790 -9.24 17.99 9.61
N ILE A 791 -8.98 16.71 9.91
CA ILE A 791 -7.76 16.29 10.59
C ILE A 791 -6.55 16.76 9.77
N ASN A 792 -5.45 17.14 10.41
CA ASN A 792 -4.24 17.66 9.76
C ASN A 792 -4.50 18.98 9.00
N SER A 793 -5.36 19.83 9.54
CA SER A 793 -5.51 21.21 9.10
C SER A 793 -4.23 22.01 9.40
N TYR A 794 -3.85 22.86 8.48
CA TYR A 794 -2.78 23.84 8.69
C TYR A 794 -3.36 25.11 9.27
N TYR A 795 -2.93 25.50 10.45
CA TYR A 795 -3.32 26.72 11.15
C TYR A 795 -2.18 27.72 11.13
N ASP A 796 -2.36 28.78 10.33
CA ASP A 796 -1.29 29.73 10.04
C ASP A 796 -1.88 31.06 9.59
N TYR A 797 -1.02 32.04 9.34
CA TYR A 797 -1.40 33.27 8.68
C TYR A 797 -1.75 33.02 7.21
N GLU A 798 -2.77 33.70 6.71
CA GLU A 798 -3.12 33.65 5.29
C GLU A 798 -2.23 34.59 4.49
N PHE A 799 -1.46 34.04 3.54
CA PHE A 799 -0.55 34.79 2.67
C PHE A 799 -1.34 35.77 1.77
N ASP A 800 -0.91 37.04 1.71
CA ASP A 800 -1.53 38.14 0.93
C ASP A 800 -0.56 38.80 -0.05
N GLY A 801 0.63 38.28 -0.23
CA GLY A 801 1.64 38.82 -1.15
C GLY A 801 2.93 39.25 -0.46
N ILE A 802 3.67 40.09 -1.12
CA ILE A 802 4.94 40.68 -0.66
C ILE A 802 4.77 42.19 -0.66
N TYR A 803 5.21 42.87 0.40
CA TYR A 803 5.27 44.32 0.44
C TYR A 803 6.15 44.86 -0.68
N GLN A 804 5.65 45.82 -1.46
CA GLN A 804 6.35 46.42 -2.59
C GLN A 804 6.91 47.80 -2.24
N GLU A 805 7.83 48.29 -3.06
CA GLU A 805 8.26 49.69 -2.98
C GLU A 805 7.08 50.62 -3.32
N GLY A 806 6.73 51.54 -2.43
CA GLY A 806 5.62 52.45 -2.62
C GLY A 806 4.31 52.02 -1.92
N ASP A 807 4.27 50.86 -1.24
CA ASP A 807 3.15 50.55 -0.37
C ASP A 807 3.11 51.56 0.81
N GLU A 808 1.95 52.20 1.04
CA GLU A 808 1.81 53.25 2.06
C GLU A 808 1.62 52.69 3.48
N ASP A 809 1.09 51.47 3.62
CA ASP A 809 0.71 50.83 4.90
C ASP A 809 1.61 49.65 5.27
N ILE A 810 2.95 49.85 5.27
CA ILE A 810 3.89 48.78 5.74
C ILE A 810 3.96 48.86 7.29
N PRO A 811 3.60 47.79 8.01
CA PRO A 811 3.66 47.77 9.48
C PRO A 811 5.08 47.97 10.00
N ALA A 812 5.19 48.50 11.20
CA ALA A 812 6.47 48.66 11.90
C ALA A 812 7.19 47.30 12.05
N GLY A 813 8.44 47.21 11.61
CA GLY A 813 9.22 45.97 11.59
C GLY A 813 9.14 45.17 10.29
N SER A 814 8.30 45.59 9.33
CA SER A 814 8.25 45.10 7.95
C SER A 814 8.89 46.10 6.99
N GLN A 815 9.23 45.67 5.79
CA GLN A 815 9.81 46.48 4.72
C GLN A 815 9.47 45.90 3.35
N PRO A 816 9.67 46.63 2.24
CA PRO A 816 9.54 46.08 0.91
C PRO A 816 10.33 44.79 0.75
N GLY A 817 9.73 43.79 0.10
CA GLY A 817 10.28 42.44 -0.04
C GLY A 817 9.94 41.47 1.11
N PHE A 818 9.25 41.93 2.17
CA PHE A 818 8.81 41.03 3.26
C PHE A 818 7.41 40.47 2.94
N VAL A 819 7.12 39.30 3.50
CA VAL A 819 5.83 38.64 3.37
C VAL A 819 4.72 39.49 4.00
N ARG A 820 3.64 39.71 3.24
CA ARG A 820 2.41 40.31 3.71
C ARG A 820 1.41 39.19 3.99
N VAL A 821 0.75 39.27 5.13
CA VAL A 821 -0.33 38.36 5.55
C VAL A 821 -1.59 39.18 5.79
N LYS A 822 -2.74 38.52 5.73
CA LYS A 822 -4.02 39.16 5.98
C LYS A 822 -4.20 39.51 7.47
N ASP A 823 -4.65 40.72 7.73
CA ASP A 823 -5.28 41.15 8.98
C ASP A 823 -6.73 40.65 8.96
N LEU A 824 -7.02 39.55 9.64
CA LEU A 824 -8.32 38.89 9.59
C LEU A 824 -9.35 39.53 10.53
N ASN A 825 -8.89 40.12 11.62
CA ASN A 825 -9.78 40.79 12.58
C ASN A 825 -9.97 42.31 12.29
N GLY A 826 -9.12 42.88 11.42
CA GLY A 826 -9.19 44.27 10.94
C GLY A 826 -8.75 45.30 11.98
N ASP A 827 -7.91 44.92 12.95
CA ASP A 827 -7.46 45.81 14.00
C ASP A 827 -6.17 46.58 13.64
N GLY A 828 -5.57 46.30 12.48
CA GLY A 828 -4.35 46.92 11.96
C GLY A 828 -3.06 46.40 12.58
N VAL A 829 -3.11 45.32 13.37
CA VAL A 829 -1.94 44.70 14.04
C VAL A 829 -1.88 43.20 13.73
N ILE A 830 -0.86 42.78 13.00
CA ILE A 830 -0.65 41.36 12.75
C ILE A 830 -0.15 40.66 14.01
N ASN A 831 -0.93 39.71 14.51
CA ASN A 831 -0.65 38.94 15.71
C ASN A 831 -1.30 37.55 15.61
N PRO A 832 -1.14 36.61 16.59
CA PRO A 832 -1.71 35.27 16.53
C PRO A 832 -3.24 35.18 16.32
N ASP A 833 -3.98 36.28 16.57
CA ASP A 833 -5.44 36.33 16.36
C ASP A 833 -5.81 36.42 14.86
N ASP A 834 -4.83 36.69 13.97
CA ASP A 834 -4.97 36.68 12.51
C ASP A 834 -4.67 35.31 11.89
N ARG A 835 -4.39 34.30 12.68
CA ARG A 835 -4.22 32.95 12.17
C ARG A 835 -5.57 32.30 11.87
N THR A 836 -5.58 31.51 10.80
CA THR A 836 -6.75 30.73 10.40
C THR A 836 -6.37 29.38 9.83
N VAL A 837 -7.35 28.52 9.58
CA VAL A 837 -7.11 27.26 8.87
C VAL A 837 -6.97 27.56 7.38
N VAL A 838 -5.72 27.57 6.90
CA VAL A 838 -5.36 27.89 5.51
C VAL A 838 -5.61 26.72 4.55
N GLY A 839 -5.70 25.51 5.06
CA GLY A 839 -5.99 24.32 4.28
C GLY A 839 -5.69 23.01 5.01
N SER A 840 -5.68 21.91 4.28
CA SER A 840 -5.32 20.58 4.80
C SER A 840 -4.43 19.82 3.83
N GLY A 841 -3.53 18.96 4.36
CA GLY A 841 -2.41 18.43 3.60
C GLY A 841 -2.46 16.97 3.20
N ASN A 842 -3.11 16.11 3.97
CA ASN A 842 -2.87 14.67 3.81
C ASN A 842 -3.93 13.96 2.96
N ILE A 843 -5.07 14.58 2.72
CA ILE A 843 -6.19 13.97 1.99
C ILE A 843 -6.61 14.90 0.87
N PRO A 844 -6.45 14.48 -0.40
CA PRO A 844 -7.00 15.23 -1.54
C PRO A 844 -8.53 15.21 -1.47
N LYS A 845 -9.15 16.33 -1.84
CA LYS A 845 -10.63 16.43 -1.90
C LYS A 845 -11.20 15.58 -3.01
N TYR A 846 -10.48 15.49 -4.14
CA TYR A 846 -10.92 14.78 -5.34
C TYR A 846 -9.81 13.88 -5.86
N GLN A 847 -10.18 12.67 -6.28
CA GLN A 847 -9.29 11.71 -6.93
C GLN A 847 -9.98 11.20 -8.20
N PHE A 848 -9.19 11.05 -9.27
CA PHE A 848 -9.66 10.57 -10.57
C PHE A 848 -8.71 9.48 -11.09
N GLY A 849 -9.30 8.50 -11.74
CA GLY A 849 -8.57 7.50 -12.52
C GLY A 849 -9.23 7.35 -13.90
N LEU A 850 -8.44 7.31 -14.96
CA LEU A 850 -8.90 7.06 -16.33
C LEU A 850 -7.97 6.06 -17.00
N ARG A 851 -8.48 4.88 -17.28
CA ARG A 851 -7.74 3.83 -18.00
C ARG A 851 -8.41 3.53 -19.32
N ASN A 852 -7.63 3.48 -20.38
CA ASN A 852 -8.06 3.02 -21.71
C ASN A 852 -7.29 1.77 -22.09
N ASN A 853 -8.00 0.71 -22.47
CA ASN A 853 -7.43 -0.53 -22.96
C ASN A 853 -7.89 -0.74 -24.42
N LEU A 854 -6.92 -0.84 -25.31
CA LEU A 854 -7.12 -1.07 -26.71
C LEU A 854 -6.48 -2.41 -27.07
N ARG A 855 -7.23 -3.28 -27.73
CA ARG A 855 -6.70 -4.55 -28.27
C ARG A 855 -6.99 -4.61 -29.76
N TYR A 856 -5.96 -4.84 -30.53
CA TYR A 856 -6.06 -5.09 -31.96
C TYR A 856 -5.34 -6.39 -32.31
N GLN A 857 -6.12 -7.45 -32.62
CA GLN A 857 -5.59 -8.79 -32.79
C GLN A 857 -4.70 -9.21 -31.59
N ASN A 858 -3.40 -9.44 -31.82
CA ASN A 858 -2.43 -9.86 -30.84
C ASN A 858 -1.74 -8.68 -30.10
N PHE A 859 -2.02 -7.45 -30.50
CA PHE A 859 -1.47 -6.26 -29.86
C PHE A 859 -2.43 -5.71 -28.81
N SER A 860 -1.90 -5.32 -27.66
CA SER A 860 -2.66 -4.63 -26.63
C SER A 860 -1.94 -3.36 -26.19
N LEU A 861 -2.70 -2.31 -25.95
CA LEU A 861 -2.22 -1.02 -25.41
C LEU A 861 -3.10 -0.63 -24.25
N SER A 862 -2.49 -0.40 -23.09
CA SER A 862 -3.14 0.16 -21.90
C SER A 862 -2.54 1.51 -21.57
N ILE A 863 -3.38 2.51 -21.30
CA ILE A 863 -2.97 3.86 -20.89
C ILE A 863 -3.74 4.21 -19.63
N PHE A 864 -3.01 4.56 -18.57
CA PHE A 864 -3.61 4.97 -17.30
C PHE A 864 -3.16 6.37 -16.88
N ILE A 865 -4.14 7.20 -16.57
CA ILE A 865 -3.96 8.57 -16.07
C ILE A 865 -4.63 8.64 -14.69
N ASN A 866 -3.94 9.22 -13.71
CA ASN A 866 -4.52 9.54 -12.42
C ASN A 866 -4.34 11.02 -12.09
N ALA A 867 -5.24 11.53 -11.24
CA ALA A 867 -5.17 12.89 -10.75
C ALA A 867 -5.65 12.97 -9.29
N MET A 868 -5.00 13.83 -8.51
CA MET A 868 -5.41 14.19 -7.16
C MET A 868 -5.49 15.70 -7.05
N GLN A 869 -6.55 16.24 -6.42
CA GLN A 869 -6.80 17.67 -6.38
C GLN A 869 -7.40 18.12 -5.05
N GLY A 870 -7.19 19.40 -4.72
CA GLY A 870 -7.77 20.08 -3.56
C GLY A 870 -7.03 19.84 -2.25
N TRP A 871 -5.70 19.73 -2.29
CA TRP A 871 -4.84 19.62 -1.12
C TRP A 871 -3.60 20.50 -1.23
N ILE A 872 -3.01 20.85 -0.10
CA ILE A 872 -1.83 21.73 -0.02
C ILE A 872 -0.80 21.14 0.93
N ALA A 873 0.43 21.62 0.85
CA ALA A 873 1.44 21.35 1.87
C ALA A 873 2.35 22.57 2.10
N PRO A 874 2.97 22.70 3.29
CA PRO A 874 4.03 23.65 3.54
C PRO A 874 5.22 23.37 2.62
N PHE A 875 5.73 24.40 1.96
CA PHE A 875 6.86 24.34 1.04
C PHE A 875 7.88 25.42 1.37
N ASN A 876 8.56 25.28 2.49
CA ASN A 876 9.46 26.31 3.00
C ASN A 876 10.83 26.33 2.31
N LEU A 877 11.07 25.48 1.31
CA LEU A 877 12.29 25.52 0.50
C LEU A 877 12.47 26.81 -0.33
N ILE A 878 11.39 27.59 -0.48
CA ILE A 878 11.45 28.91 -1.11
C ILE A 878 11.85 30.03 -0.16
N ASN A 879 11.84 29.80 1.16
CA ASN A 879 12.35 30.76 2.12
C ASN A 879 13.88 30.80 2.02
N PRO A 880 14.50 32.00 2.06
CA PRO A 880 15.94 32.09 1.98
C PRO A 880 16.59 31.37 3.17
N LEU A 881 17.34 30.31 2.87
CA LEU A 881 18.20 29.65 3.87
C LEU A 881 19.40 30.54 4.14
N VAL A 882 19.41 31.25 5.27
CA VAL A 882 20.53 32.08 5.75
C VAL A 882 21.50 32.49 4.62
N PRO A 883 21.12 33.45 3.74
CA PRO A 883 21.86 33.71 2.50
C PRO A 883 23.30 34.16 2.71
N GLY A 884 23.63 34.57 3.92
CA GLY A 884 25.00 34.89 4.34
C GLY A 884 25.90 33.67 4.56
N ARG A 885 25.36 32.43 4.58
CA ARG A 885 26.10 31.18 4.76
C ARG A 885 26.27 30.42 3.45
N SER A 886 27.21 29.49 3.45
CA SER A 886 27.55 28.64 2.30
C SER A 886 26.53 27.50 2.13
N LEU A 887 25.26 27.88 1.89
CA LEU A 887 24.15 26.97 1.64
C LEU A 887 23.52 27.24 0.29
N ASN A 888 23.26 26.19 -0.49
CA ASN A 888 22.47 26.26 -1.70
C ASN A 888 20.97 26.33 -1.37
N GLN A 889 20.16 26.59 -2.34
CA GLN A 889 18.70 26.60 -2.27
C GLN A 889 18.05 26.36 -3.62
N LEU A 890 16.73 26.19 -3.63
CA LEU A 890 15.91 26.13 -4.83
C LEU A 890 16.03 27.44 -5.63
N ASP A 891 16.23 27.34 -6.96
CA ASP A 891 16.19 28.50 -7.85
C ASP A 891 14.73 28.88 -8.18
N ALA A 892 14.04 29.40 -7.20
CA ALA A 892 12.68 29.93 -7.34
C ALA A 892 12.65 31.45 -7.54
N GLY A 893 13.83 32.10 -7.59
CA GLY A 893 13.96 33.55 -7.58
C GLY A 893 13.72 34.15 -6.19
N TRP A 894 13.89 35.46 -6.10
CA TRP A 894 13.65 36.28 -4.90
C TRP A 894 13.26 37.68 -5.28
N TRP A 895 12.71 38.41 -4.34
CA TRP A 895 12.36 39.81 -4.50
C TRP A 895 13.64 40.69 -4.51
N THR A 896 13.70 41.68 -5.44
CA THR A 896 14.63 42.79 -5.42
C THR A 896 13.87 44.04 -5.83
N SER A 897 14.46 45.24 -5.59
CA SER A 897 13.88 46.53 -6.05
C SER A 897 13.70 46.61 -7.57
N GLU A 898 14.55 45.90 -8.32
CA GLU A 898 14.51 45.85 -9.80
C GLU A 898 13.54 44.74 -10.30
N ASN A 899 13.34 43.69 -9.50
CA ASN A 899 12.43 42.57 -9.79
C ASN A 899 11.46 42.34 -8.61
N GLN A 900 10.44 43.17 -8.55
CA GLN A 900 9.43 43.18 -7.48
C GLN A 900 8.49 41.98 -7.61
N SER A 901 8.91 40.85 -7.08
CA SER A 901 8.09 39.65 -7.01
C SER A 901 6.97 39.80 -5.96
N ASN A 902 5.73 39.41 -6.29
CA ASN A 902 4.65 39.38 -5.30
C ASN A 902 4.44 37.99 -4.66
N ASN A 903 5.32 37.03 -4.97
CA ASN A 903 5.19 35.67 -4.49
C ASN A 903 6.52 35.05 -4.04
N ARG A 904 7.57 35.85 -3.90
CA ARG A 904 8.88 35.42 -3.39
C ARG A 904 9.44 36.53 -2.50
N PRO A 905 9.85 36.22 -1.27
CA PRO A 905 10.39 37.22 -0.38
C PRO A 905 11.77 37.68 -0.77
N SER A 906 12.21 38.77 -0.18
CA SER A 906 13.59 39.25 -0.26
C SER A 906 14.55 38.32 0.47
N LEU A 907 15.85 38.35 0.13
CA LEU A 907 16.88 37.53 0.74
C LEU A 907 17.16 37.90 2.21
N VAL A 908 16.72 39.06 2.69
CA VAL A 908 16.86 39.50 4.08
C VAL A 908 15.59 39.21 4.92
N TYR A 909 14.59 38.54 4.32
CA TYR A 909 13.41 38.14 5.08
C TYR A 909 13.72 37.02 6.04
N SER A 910 13.61 37.28 7.33
CA SER A 910 13.92 36.34 8.41
C SER A 910 12.74 35.52 8.91
N ASN A 911 11.56 35.66 8.28
CA ASN A 911 10.31 35.02 8.67
C ASN A 911 9.94 35.28 10.15
N PRO A 912 9.78 36.55 10.58
CA PRO A 912 9.53 36.88 11.99
C PRO A 912 8.18 36.32 12.52
N LEU A 913 7.22 36.11 11.64
CA LEU A 913 5.91 35.53 11.97
C LEU A 913 5.94 34.00 12.06
N GLN A 914 7.04 33.35 11.70
CA GLN A 914 7.17 31.89 11.60
C GLN A 914 6.06 31.27 10.73
N THR A 915 5.56 31.97 9.73
CA THR A 915 4.55 31.49 8.80
C THR A 915 5.16 30.51 7.80
N ASN A 916 4.37 29.53 7.38
CA ASN A 916 4.77 28.61 6.33
C ASN A 916 4.31 29.11 4.97
N TRP A 917 5.04 28.68 3.96
CA TRP A 917 4.66 28.89 2.57
C TRP A 917 3.88 27.67 2.08
N TYR A 918 2.62 27.85 1.68
CA TYR A 918 1.75 26.75 1.24
C TYR A 918 1.67 26.70 -0.27
N MET A 919 1.80 25.50 -0.83
CA MET A 919 1.65 25.23 -2.26
C MET A 919 0.59 24.17 -2.50
N SER A 920 -0.11 24.29 -3.64
CA SER A 920 -0.99 23.22 -4.13
C SER A 920 -0.15 21.99 -4.47
N ARG A 921 -0.66 20.82 -4.08
CA ARG A 921 -0.14 19.51 -4.47
C ARG A 921 -0.98 18.87 -5.56
N ASP A 922 -1.84 19.65 -6.21
CA ASP A 922 -2.68 19.15 -7.29
C ASP A 922 -1.83 18.65 -8.44
N PHE A 923 -2.20 17.52 -9.01
CA PHE A 923 -1.50 16.98 -10.18
C PHE A 923 -2.41 16.14 -11.08
N ILE A 924 -1.99 16.01 -12.33
CA ILE A 924 -2.47 15.04 -13.31
C ILE A 924 -1.24 14.31 -13.83
N ARG A 925 -1.25 12.96 -13.76
CA ARG A 925 -0.11 12.13 -14.12
C ARG A 925 -0.46 11.08 -15.15
N LEU A 926 0.35 10.95 -16.19
CA LEU A 926 0.39 9.78 -17.06
C LEU A 926 1.14 8.66 -16.32
N ARG A 927 0.36 7.83 -15.63
CA ARG A 927 0.86 6.87 -14.64
C ARG A 927 1.54 5.67 -15.27
N ASP A 928 0.86 5.02 -16.22
CA ASP A 928 1.43 3.92 -16.97
C ASP A 928 0.94 3.89 -18.42
N VAL A 929 1.82 3.43 -19.30
CA VAL A 929 1.54 3.08 -20.68
C VAL A 929 2.20 1.74 -20.96
N THR A 930 1.38 0.71 -21.18
CA THR A 930 1.86 -0.65 -21.47
C THR A 930 1.46 -1.06 -22.88
N PHE A 931 2.43 -1.44 -23.68
CA PHE A 931 2.23 -2.06 -25.00
C PHE A 931 2.67 -3.51 -24.94
N SER A 932 1.83 -4.44 -25.39
CA SER A 932 2.15 -5.86 -25.37
C SER A 932 1.75 -6.57 -26.65
N TYR A 933 2.45 -7.69 -26.91
CA TYR A 933 2.23 -8.59 -28.04
C TYR A 933 2.15 -10.02 -27.56
N ASP A 934 1.01 -10.67 -27.84
CA ASP A 934 0.79 -12.10 -27.62
C ASP A 934 1.14 -12.85 -28.90
N PHE A 935 2.07 -13.81 -28.84
CA PHE A 935 2.57 -14.52 -30.02
C PHE A 935 1.54 -15.53 -30.54
N ASP A 936 1.53 -15.72 -31.86
CA ASP A 936 0.59 -16.59 -32.55
C ASP A 936 0.77 -18.07 -32.21
N GLN A 937 -0.35 -18.82 -32.18
CA GLN A 937 -0.36 -20.25 -31.87
C GLN A 937 0.58 -21.08 -32.77
N GLN A 938 0.75 -20.71 -34.04
CA GLN A 938 1.67 -21.41 -34.94
C GLN A 938 3.15 -21.36 -34.50
N LEU A 939 3.56 -20.24 -33.89
CA LEU A 939 4.89 -20.10 -33.29
C LEU A 939 4.98 -20.87 -31.98
N LEU A 940 3.95 -20.77 -31.14
CA LEU A 940 3.87 -21.45 -29.85
C LEU A 940 3.96 -22.96 -30.02
N ASP A 941 3.26 -23.53 -30.96
CA ASP A 941 3.29 -24.97 -31.29
C ASP A 941 4.69 -25.45 -31.72
N LYS A 942 5.41 -24.63 -32.51
CA LYS A 942 6.80 -24.92 -32.93
C LYS A 942 7.77 -24.91 -31.76
N LEU A 943 7.52 -23.99 -30.80
CA LEU A 943 8.35 -23.82 -29.60
C LEU A 943 7.91 -24.76 -28.45
N LYS A 944 6.79 -25.48 -28.62
CA LYS A 944 6.14 -26.29 -27.57
C LYS A 944 5.79 -25.47 -26.32
N LEU A 945 5.27 -24.27 -26.55
CA LEU A 945 4.83 -23.33 -25.48
C LEU A 945 3.31 -23.25 -25.49
N ASN A 946 2.74 -23.02 -24.30
CA ASN A 946 1.31 -22.73 -24.16
C ASN A 946 1.01 -21.23 -24.30
N GLY A 947 2.00 -20.37 -24.06
CA GLY A 947 1.87 -18.94 -24.20
C GLY A 947 3.22 -18.22 -24.20
N LEU A 948 3.29 -17.15 -24.98
CA LEU A 948 4.44 -16.24 -25.02
C LEU A 948 3.93 -14.82 -25.21
N LYS A 949 4.27 -13.93 -24.26
CA LYS A 949 3.89 -12.51 -24.31
C LYS A 949 5.12 -11.65 -24.06
N LEU A 950 5.34 -10.69 -24.94
CA LEU A 950 6.34 -9.63 -24.78
C LEU A 950 5.61 -8.33 -24.46
N TYR A 951 6.14 -7.54 -23.51
CA TYR A 951 5.58 -6.25 -23.19
C TYR A 951 6.64 -5.20 -22.90
N VAL A 952 6.26 -3.94 -23.10
CA VAL A 952 7.05 -2.74 -22.75
C VAL A 952 6.12 -1.83 -21.97
N THR A 953 6.57 -1.38 -20.81
CA THR A 953 5.81 -0.48 -19.95
C THR A 953 6.64 0.76 -19.61
N GLY A 954 6.02 1.93 -19.73
CA GLY A 954 6.54 3.18 -19.21
C GLY A 954 5.70 3.64 -18.03
N LYS A 955 6.33 3.90 -16.88
CA LYS A 955 5.66 4.36 -15.64
C LYS A 955 6.05 5.79 -15.31
N ASN A 956 5.10 6.57 -14.76
CA ASN A 956 5.26 7.97 -14.32
C ASN A 956 5.86 8.87 -15.41
N LEU A 957 5.38 8.73 -16.67
CA LEU A 957 5.99 9.32 -17.86
C LEU A 957 5.90 10.85 -17.91
N GLY A 958 4.92 11.44 -17.23
CA GLY A 958 4.76 12.88 -17.16
C GLY A 958 3.75 13.30 -16.12
N THR A 959 4.01 14.42 -15.46
CA THR A 959 3.15 15.01 -14.42
C THR A 959 2.93 16.49 -14.73
N ILE A 960 1.67 16.92 -14.69
CA ILE A 960 1.26 18.32 -14.78
C ILE A 960 0.93 18.76 -13.36
N THR A 961 1.67 19.74 -12.84
CA THR A 961 1.52 20.25 -11.48
C THR A 961 2.20 21.62 -11.34
N ASP A 962 1.73 22.43 -10.39
CA ASP A 962 2.38 23.66 -9.95
C ASP A 962 3.38 23.43 -8.80
N TRP A 963 3.50 22.19 -8.33
CA TRP A 963 4.41 21.81 -7.26
C TRP A 963 5.87 21.93 -7.67
N LEU A 964 6.66 22.68 -6.90
CA LEU A 964 8.10 22.92 -7.17
C LEU A 964 9.04 21.87 -6.56
N GLY A 965 8.50 20.95 -5.74
CA GLY A 965 9.29 19.86 -5.15
C GLY A 965 9.53 18.73 -6.13
N THR A 966 10.19 17.68 -5.65
CA THR A 966 10.52 16.48 -6.46
C THR A 966 9.27 15.76 -6.95
N ASP A 967 8.24 15.65 -6.11
CA ASP A 967 6.96 15.06 -6.51
C ASP A 967 5.79 15.52 -5.61
N PRO A 968 4.62 15.88 -6.17
CA PRO A 968 3.44 16.30 -5.41
C PRO A 968 2.79 15.15 -4.62
N GLU A 969 2.98 13.90 -5.02
CA GLU A 969 2.39 12.71 -4.38
C GLU A 969 3.22 12.28 -3.15
N ASN A 970 4.52 12.52 -3.18
CA ASN A 970 5.42 12.20 -2.07
C ASN A 970 5.13 13.14 -0.88
N GLY A 971 4.43 12.61 0.10
CA GLY A 971 3.56 13.30 1.02
C GLY A 971 4.22 13.99 2.20
N GLY A 972 5.17 14.89 2.04
CA GLY A 972 5.69 15.54 3.21
C GLY A 972 5.63 17.05 3.21
N SER A 973 5.63 17.62 4.41
CA SER A 973 5.91 19.02 4.66
C SER A 973 7.39 19.28 4.33
N TYR A 974 7.68 20.09 3.33
CA TYR A 974 9.04 20.58 3.04
C TYR A 974 9.38 21.73 4.01
N THR A 975 9.57 21.39 5.27
CA THR A 975 10.10 22.35 6.25
C THR A 975 11.62 22.24 6.30
N SER A 976 12.31 23.34 6.56
CA SER A 976 13.79 23.44 6.52
C SER A 976 14.53 22.48 7.45
N GLU A 977 13.83 21.83 8.38
CA GLU A 977 14.43 21.00 9.43
C GLU A 977 14.01 19.52 9.38
N GLN A 978 13.00 19.14 8.58
CA GLN A 978 12.50 17.77 8.60
C GLN A 978 12.74 17.03 7.28
N GLY A 979 13.36 15.87 7.43
CA GLY A 979 13.19 14.67 6.60
C GLY A 979 13.72 14.68 5.16
N SER A 980 14.84 13.98 4.97
CA SER A 980 15.34 13.56 3.66
C SER A 980 14.30 12.79 2.82
N ASP A 981 13.35 12.12 3.46
CA ASP A 981 12.41 11.23 2.80
C ASP A 981 11.39 11.96 1.90
N ASN A 982 11.01 13.18 2.28
CA ASN A 982 10.08 13.99 1.50
C ASN A 982 10.68 14.58 0.21
N LEU A 983 12.00 14.59 0.11
CA LEU A 983 12.73 15.05 -1.07
C LEU A 983 13.06 13.91 -2.04
N TYR A 984 12.75 12.66 -1.68
CA TYR A 984 13.06 11.52 -2.54
C TYR A 984 12.15 11.56 -3.79
N PRO A 985 12.70 11.42 -4.98
CA PRO A 985 11.92 11.51 -6.22
C PRO A 985 11.15 10.24 -6.50
N ILE A 986 9.97 10.37 -7.12
CA ILE A 986 9.29 9.24 -7.73
C ILE A 986 9.97 8.95 -9.08
N PRO A 987 10.35 7.69 -9.38
CA PRO A 987 11.04 7.36 -10.62
C PRO A 987 10.13 7.37 -11.83
N LYS A 988 10.64 7.86 -12.95
CA LYS A 988 10.16 7.53 -14.29
C LYS A 988 10.86 6.25 -14.74
N THR A 989 10.08 5.20 -15.03
CA THR A 989 10.63 3.85 -15.26
C THR A 989 10.21 3.31 -16.62
N PHE A 990 11.14 2.66 -17.33
CA PHE A 990 10.87 1.90 -18.53
C PHE A 990 11.22 0.43 -18.30
N LEU A 991 10.25 -0.45 -18.53
CA LEU A 991 10.37 -1.89 -18.32
C LEU A 991 10.19 -2.64 -19.65
N VAL A 992 10.92 -3.72 -19.82
CA VAL A 992 10.72 -4.73 -20.86
C VAL A 992 10.56 -6.07 -20.17
N GLY A 993 9.52 -6.82 -20.49
CA GLY A 993 9.27 -8.10 -19.86
C GLY A 993 8.76 -9.17 -20.81
N LEU A 994 8.95 -10.40 -20.40
CA LEU A 994 8.61 -11.61 -21.12
C LEU A 994 7.87 -12.57 -20.19
N ASN A 995 6.71 -13.03 -20.62
CA ASN A 995 5.94 -14.07 -19.94
C ASN A 995 5.90 -15.30 -20.84
N VAL A 996 6.36 -16.45 -20.31
CA VAL A 996 6.42 -17.73 -21.02
C VAL A 996 5.63 -18.77 -20.22
N SER A 997 4.74 -19.50 -20.86
CA SER A 997 4.03 -20.63 -20.25
C SER A 997 4.24 -21.92 -21.08
N PHE A 998 4.48 -23.01 -20.34
CA PHE A 998 4.78 -24.35 -20.88
C PHE A 998 3.64 -25.32 -20.60
#